data_d9b00532137fe20aa23426037a3a7da9
#
_entry.id   d9b00532137fe20aa23426037a3a7da9
#
_cell.length_a   1.000
_cell.length_b   1.000
_cell.length_c   1.000
_cell.angle_alpha   90.00
_cell.angle_beta   90.00
_cell.angle_gamma   90.00
#
_symmetry.space_group_name_H-M   'P 1'
#
loop_
_entity.id
_entity.type
_entity.pdbx_description
1 polymer ?
#
loop_
_entity_poly.entity_id
_entity_poly.type
_entity_poly.pdbx_seq_one_letter_code
_entity_poly.pdbx_strand_id
1 'polypeptide(L)'
;MRVLSVIPPMTQLNTPYPSTAYLTGFLRSRGVAAFQEDLALALVLRLFSPAGLEALRAHILKQPKAARTARVKAFLARFEGYLASVEAAVAFLQGRDPSMAHRIARRDFLPEGPRFESLDVYIDPEGGDPLAWAFGALGVQDRARHFATLYLDDLADVVREAVDERFEFVRYAESLAQSQASFEPLARALAAPANLIDATLADLTREALERHAPDLLLVSAPFPGNAYGAFRIAQAAKAARPGLRTVLGGGYVNTELRELAEPRVFDYFDYVCLDDGERPLLALLEHLKGERPRAGLVRTFVGEAKFEPDMDSCLSSADVLPLPASPTSGGGACALPASGEGRGGERGTVRYIDAGDPDIPFNEVGTPTWDGLPLDRYLSILDMLNPMHRLWSDARWNKLTVAHGCYWKKCSFCDVSLDYISRYEAASAELLVDRIEAVIQETGQTGFHFVDEAAPPKALKALAEELARRNRAISWWGNIRFEKSFTPELCRQLADSGCIAVSGGLEVASDRLLKLMNKGVSVAQVARVTHAFTEAGILVHAYLMYGFPTQTVQDTVDALEYVRQLFLNGCIQSGFFHRFACTVHSPVGLHPEDYGVTLKPQPAVSFARNDVGFTDPTGVDHDALGVALNKALYNFMHGLGLEDDVRGWFDLRVPKPRVDRRFIERALAGVPISA
;
A
#
# COMPACT_ATOMS: atom_id res chain seq x y z
N MET A 1 23.93 20.57 -4.72
CA MET A 1 23.66 19.24 -4.12
C MET A 1 22.76 18.46 -5.06
N ARG A 2 23.11 17.22 -5.36
CA ARG A 2 22.34 16.29 -6.22
C ARG A 2 21.62 15.29 -5.29
N VAL A 3 20.34 15.14 -5.47
CA VAL A 3 19.50 14.27 -4.64
C VAL A 3 18.95 13.14 -5.49
N LEU A 4 19.07 11.89 -5.03
CA LEU A 4 18.46 10.72 -5.65
C LEU A 4 17.41 10.15 -4.71
N SER A 5 16.17 10.06 -5.17
CA SER A 5 15.06 9.39 -4.47
C SER A 5 14.85 7.99 -5.04
N VAL A 6 14.74 6.97 -4.19
CA VAL A 6 14.54 5.59 -4.65
C VAL A 6 13.34 4.93 -3.97
N ILE A 7 12.65 4.08 -4.76
CA ILE A 7 11.59 3.19 -4.30
C ILE A 7 12.23 1.83 -3.98
N PRO A 8 12.23 1.38 -2.72
CA PRO A 8 12.79 0.07 -2.35
C PRO A 8 11.84 -1.08 -2.65
N PRO A 9 12.36 -2.32 -2.88
CA PRO A 9 11.54 -3.52 -3.02
C PRO A 9 10.78 -3.86 -1.72
N MET A 10 9.56 -4.43 -1.77
CA MET A 10 8.73 -4.60 -2.96
C MET A 10 7.54 -3.69 -2.87
N THR A 11 7.24 -3.04 -3.99
CA THR A 11 6.00 -2.27 -4.17
C THR A 11 5.21 -2.89 -5.33
N GLN A 12 4.01 -2.34 -5.58
CA GLN A 12 3.20 -2.73 -6.75
C GLN A 12 3.99 -2.59 -8.07
N LEU A 13 3.78 -3.53 -8.99
CA LEU A 13 4.52 -3.60 -10.25
C LEU A 13 3.80 -2.96 -11.43
N ASN A 14 2.55 -2.51 -11.26
CA ASN A 14 1.71 -1.98 -12.34
C ASN A 14 1.90 -0.48 -12.59
N THR A 15 2.38 0.27 -11.60
CA THR A 15 2.57 1.72 -11.70
C THR A 15 3.50 2.17 -10.58
N PRO A 16 4.29 3.25 -10.77
CA PRO A 16 5.21 3.72 -9.74
C PRO A 16 4.47 4.16 -8.46
N TYR A 17 5.11 3.95 -7.33
CA TYR A 17 4.63 4.52 -6.08
C TYR A 17 4.85 6.05 -6.10
N PRO A 18 3.87 6.88 -5.74
CA PRO A 18 3.91 8.32 -6.05
C PRO A 18 4.90 9.14 -5.23
N SER A 19 5.39 8.66 -4.08
CA SER A 19 6.19 9.46 -3.14
C SER A 19 7.44 10.08 -3.77
N THR A 20 8.19 9.30 -4.57
CA THR A 20 9.40 9.84 -5.22
C THR A 20 9.05 10.87 -6.30
N ALA A 21 7.92 10.71 -7.01
CA ALA A 21 7.46 11.66 -8.00
C ALA A 21 7.10 13.01 -7.37
N TYR A 22 6.39 12.99 -6.22
CA TYR A 22 6.07 14.20 -5.46
C TYR A 22 7.34 14.87 -4.91
N LEU A 23 8.20 14.14 -4.22
CA LEU A 23 9.45 14.71 -3.69
C LEU A 23 10.38 15.24 -4.78
N THR A 24 10.50 14.54 -5.91
CA THR A 24 11.34 14.99 -7.03
C THR A 24 10.78 16.25 -7.67
N GLY A 25 9.46 16.31 -7.90
CA GLY A 25 8.79 17.50 -8.42
C GLY A 25 8.94 18.69 -7.47
N PHE A 26 8.71 18.47 -6.18
CA PHE A 26 8.90 19.46 -5.13
C PHE A 26 10.32 20.03 -5.08
N LEU A 27 11.34 19.18 -5.08
CA LEU A 27 12.74 19.59 -5.05
C LEU A 27 13.15 20.36 -6.32
N ARG A 28 12.74 19.87 -7.50
CA ARG A 28 13.01 20.54 -8.78
C ARG A 28 12.36 21.91 -8.86
N SER A 29 11.14 22.08 -8.34
CA SER A 29 10.46 23.38 -8.29
C SER A 29 11.20 24.44 -7.45
N ARG A 30 12.14 23.98 -6.60
CA ARG A 30 12.99 24.81 -5.74
C ARG A 30 14.45 24.86 -6.21
N GLY A 31 14.72 24.45 -7.46
CA GLY A 31 16.04 24.52 -8.09
C GLY A 31 17.04 23.47 -7.60
N VAL A 32 16.57 22.41 -6.90
CA VAL A 32 17.42 21.31 -6.48
C VAL A 32 17.56 20.28 -7.62
N ALA A 33 18.76 19.85 -7.92
CA ALA A 33 19.02 18.79 -8.91
C ALA A 33 18.57 17.45 -8.32
N ALA A 34 17.31 17.06 -8.55
CA ALA A 34 16.69 15.87 -8.04
C ALA A 34 16.42 14.83 -9.13
N PHE A 35 16.67 13.57 -8.80
CA PHE A 35 16.53 12.37 -9.65
C PHE A 35 15.74 11.31 -8.88
N GLN A 36 15.19 10.32 -9.62
CA GLN A 36 14.47 9.21 -9.01
C GLN A 36 14.68 7.91 -9.77
N GLU A 37 14.56 6.78 -9.04
CA GLU A 37 14.66 5.41 -9.57
C GLU A 37 13.68 4.50 -8.86
N ASP A 38 13.11 3.56 -9.59
CA ASP A 38 12.32 2.46 -9.02
C ASP A 38 13.18 1.19 -8.96
N LEU A 39 13.81 0.95 -7.81
CA LEU A 39 14.65 -0.23 -7.59
C LEU A 39 13.81 -1.49 -7.34
N ALA A 40 12.52 -1.36 -6.98
CA ALA A 40 11.61 -2.48 -6.85
C ALA A 40 11.29 -3.09 -8.22
N LEU A 41 10.85 -2.27 -9.16
CA LEU A 41 10.62 -2.71 -10.54
C LEU A 41 11.91 -3.21 -11.19
N ALA A 42 13.03 -2.48 -11.02
CA ALA A 42 14.31 -2.86 -11.59
C ALA A 42 14.78 -4.25 -11.11
N LEU A 43 14.58 -4.56 -9.80
CA LEU A 43 14.90 -5.86 -9.23
C LEU A 43 14.08 -6.99 -9.86
N VAL A 44 12.77 -6.81 -9.96
CA VAL A 44 11.87 -7.80 -10.58
C VAL A 44 12.26 -8.05 -12.04
N LEU A 45 12.45 -7.00 -12.81
CA LEU A 45 12.85 -7.12 -14.22
C LEU A 45 14.24 -7.75 -14.40
N ARG A 46 15.15 -7.57 -13.47
CA ARG A 46 16.48 -8.20 -13.50
C ARG A 46 16.37 -9.69 -13.15
N LEU A 47 15.59 -10.05 -12.13
CA LEU A 47 15.39 -11.45 -11.72
C LEU A 47 14.64 -12.25 -12.79
N PHE A 48 13.60 -11.69 -13.39
CA PHE A 48 12.77 -12.33 -14.42
C PHE A 48 13.19 -11.91 -15.84
N SER A 49 14.49 -12.00 -16.11
CA SER A 49 15.12 -11.89 -17.41
C SER A 49 15.86 -13.20 -17.74
N PRO A 50 16.25 -13.44 -19.00
CA PRO A 50 17.09 -14.62 -19.32
C PRO A 50 18.34 -14.72 -18.45
N ALA A 51 19.06 -13.65 -18.25
CA ALA A 51 20.26 -13.62 -17.38
C ALA A 51 19.92 -13.87 -15.92
N GLY A 52 18.78 -13.34 -15.42
CA GLY A 52 18.30 -13.59 -14.07
C GLY A 52 17.90 -15.04 -13.84
N LEU A 53 17.23 -15.69 -14.80
CA LEU A 53 16.89 -17.11 -14.72
C LEU A 53 18.13 -18.00 -14.76
N GLU A 54 19.15 -17.65 -15.56
CA GLU A 54 20.43 -18.36 -15.55
C GLU A 54 21.15 -18.23 -14.19
N ALA A 55 21.15 -17.04 -13.60
CA ALA A 55 21.70 -16.82 -12.27
C ALA A 55 20.92 -17.61 -11.20
N LEU A 56 19.59 -17.66 -11.27
CA LEU A 56 18.73 -18.47 -10.39
C LEU A 56 19.04 -19.96 -10.55
N ARG A 57 19.14 -20.44 -11.78
CA ARG A 57 19.55 -21.84 -12.07
C ARG A 57 20.91 -22.14 -11.47
N ALA A 58 21.90 -21.27 -11.69
CA ALA A 58 23.24 -21.44 -11.14
C ALA A 58 23.24 -21.47 -9.60
N HIS A 59 22.42 -20.63 -8.97
CA HIS A 59 22.23 -20.63 -7.52
C HIS A 59 21.62 -21.94 -7.03
N ILE A 60 20.55 -22.42 -7.66
CA ILE A 60 19.88 -23.69 -7.33
C ILE A 60 20.84 -24.88 -7.49
N LEU A 61 21.68 -24.88 -8.54
CA LEU A 61 22.59 -26.01 -8.80
C LEU A 61 23.71 -26.15 -7.76
N LYS A 62 24.05 -25.07 -7.05
CA LYS A 62 24.99 -25.09 -5.92
C LYS A 62 24.39 -25.76 -4.67
N GLN A 63 23.07 -25.85 -4.57
CA GLN A 63 22.38 -26.45 -3.43
C GLN A 63 22.38 -27.97 -3.54
N PRO A 64 22.39 -28.71 -2.39
CA PRO A 64 22.25 -30.16 -2.38
C PRO A 64 20.96 -30.59 -3.11
N LYS A 65 21.04 -31.65 -3.92
CA LYS A 65 19.86 -32.17 -4.65
C LYS A 65 18.69 -32.54 -3.74
N ALA A 66 18.99 -33.00 -2.52
CA ALA A 66 17.97 -33.36 -1.53
C ALA A 66 17.18 -32.13 -0.97
N ALA A 67 17.77 -30.95 -0.99
CA ALA A 67 17.13 -29.73 -0.53
C ALA A 67 16.18 -29.12 -1.58
N ARG A 68 16.19 -29.59 -2.82
CA ARG A 68 15.35 -29.07 -3.91
C ARG A 68 13.93 -29.61 -3.81
N THR A 69 12.97 -28.74 -3.70
CA THR A 69 11.54 -29.06 -3.66
C THR A 69 11.05 -29.65 -4.98
N ALA A 70 9.80 -30.11 -5.02
CA ALA A 70 9.17 -30.61 -6.25
C ALA A 70 9.08 -29.49 -7.31
N ARG A 71 8.71 -28.26 -6.90
CA ARG A 71 8.62 -27.08 -7.77
C ARG A 71 9.96 -26.70 -8.36
N VAL A 72 11.02 -26.63 -7.55
CA VAL A 72 12.38 -26.34 -7.99
C VAL A 72 12.89 -27.41 -8.98
N LYS A 73 12.55 -28.68 -8.77
CA LYS A 73 12.88 -29.75 -9.72
C LYS A 73 12.12 -29.61 -11.05
N ALA A 74 10.83 -29.27 -10.99
CA ALA A 74 10.01 -29.03 -12.19
C ALA A 74 10.51 -27.83 -13.00
N PHE A 75 10.89 -26.73 -12.33
CA PHE A 75 11.54 -25.58 -12.96
C PHE A 75 12.82 -25.99 -13.70
N LEU A 76 13.73 -26.72 -13.04
CA LEU A 76 14.98 -27.18 -13.67
C LEU A 76 14.72 -28.10 -14.88
N ALA A 77 13.70 -28.96 -14.81
CA ALA A 77 13.34 -29.87 -15.91
C ALA A 77 12.77 -29.12 -17.12
N ARG A 78 12.15 -27.96 -16.93
CA ARG A 78 11.55 -27.12 -17.98
C ARG A 78 12.33 -25.84 -18.24
N PHE A 79 13.55 -25.74 -17.76
CA PHE A 79 14.35 -24.51 -17.73
C PHE A 79 14.46 -23.83 -19.10
N GLU A 80 14.72 -24.59 -20.16
CA GLU A 80 14.83 -24.06 -21.52
C GLU A 80 13.51 -23.41 -22.00
N GLY A 81 12.37 -23.96 -21.58
CA GLY A 81 11.06 -23.35 -21.85
C GLY A 81 10.88 -22.02 -21.13
N TYR A 82 11.25 -21.94 -19.85
CA TYR A 82 11.23 -20.68 -19.10
C TYR A 82 12.20 -19.66 -19.71
N LEU A 83 13.41 -20.08 -20.06
CA LEU A 83 14.40 -19.21 -20.67
C LEU A 83 13.93 -18.63 -22.01
N ALA A 84 13.25 -19.43 -22.83
CA ALA A 84 12.74 -19.02 -24.14
C ALA A 84 11.49 -18.13 -24.06
N SER A 85 10.74 -18.16 -22.94
CA SER A 85 9.44 -17.47 -22.85
C SER A 85 9.43 -16.25 -21.93
N VAL A 86 10.37 -16.11 -20.99
CA VAL A 86 10.32 -15.07 -19.94
C VAL A 86 10.34 -13.66 -20.51
N GLU A 87 11.20 -13.38 -21.51
CA GLU A 87 11.27 -12.05 -22.10
C GLU A 87 9.98 -11.67 -22.82
N ALA A 88 9.38 -12.61 -23.55
CA ALA A 88 8.11 -12.40 -24.24
C ALA A 88 6.93 -12.22 -23.25
N ALA A 89 6.89 -12.98 -22.18
CA ALA A 89 5.88 -12.85 -21.13
C ALA A 89 5.97 -11.49 -20.43
N VAL A 90 7.17 -11.06 -20.04
CA VAL A 90 7.42 -9.75 -19.45
C VAL A 90 7.07 -8.62 -20.43
N ALA A 91 7.51 -8.69 -21.68
CA ALA A 91 7.18 -7.70 -22.71
C ALA A 91 5.67 -7.59 -22.96
N PHE A 92 4.96 -8.72 -22.95
CA PHE A 92 3.50 -8.74 -23.05
C PHE A 92 2.82 -8.04 -21.87
N LEU A 93 3.25 -8.34 -20.62
CA LEU A 93 2.74 -7.67 -19.42
C LEU A 93 3.08 -6.17 -19.37
N GLN A 94 4.14 -5.75 -20.05
CA GLN A 94 4.47 -4.34 -20.27
C GLN A 94 3.62 -3.66 -21.36
N GLY A 95 2.76 -4.42 -22.04
CA GLY A 95 1.95 -3.92 -23.15
C GLY A 95 2.71 -3.66 -24.44
N ARG A 96 3.96 -4.17 -24.57
CA ARG A 96 4.82 -3.95 -25.75
C ARG A 96 4.47 -4.84 -26.93
N ASP A 97 3.94 -6.04 -26.66
CA ASP A 97 3.55 -7.00 -27.70
C ASP A 97 2.15 -7.56 -27.44
N PRO A 98 1.08 -6.80 -27.77
CA PRO A 98 -0.29 -7.24 -27.52
C PRO A 98 -0.70 -8.46 -28.38
N SER A 99 0.00 -8.74 -29.49
CA SER A 99 -0.27 -9.89 -30.34
C SER A 99 0.04 -11.22 -29.68
N MET A 100 0.96 -11.23 -28.69
CA MET A 100 1.29 -12.42 -27.89
C MET A 100 0.10 -12.97 -27.09
N ALA A 101 -0.93 -12.17 -26.84
CA ALA A 101 -2.13 -12.62 -26.16
C ALA A 101 -2.73 -13.88 -26.80
N HIS A 102 -2.82 -13.93 -28.12
CA HIS A 102 -3.36 -15.09 -28.83
C HIS A 102 -2.52 -16.37 -28.64
N ARG A 103 -1.22 -16.21 -28.48
CA ARG A 103 -0.30 -17.33 -28.25
C ARG A 103 -0.35 -17.80 -26.80
N ILE A 104 -0.32 -16.85 -25.85
CA ILE A 104 -0.38 -17.14 -24.40
C ILE A 104 -1.73 -17.78 -24.04
N ALA A 105 -2.85 -17.25 -24.58
CA ALA A 105 -4.19 -17.74 -24.28
C ALA A 105 -4.45 -19.20 -24.71
N ARG A 106 -3.63 -19.76 -25.60
CA ARG A 106 -3.72 -21.18 -26.02
C ARG A 106 -3.14 -22.18 -25.01
N ARG A 107 -2.42 -21.71 -23.99
CA ARG A 107 -1.78 -22.54 -22.95
C ARG A 107 -0.70 -23.51 -23.48
N ASP A 108 -0.14 -23.25 -24.65
CA ASP A 108 0.91 -24.09 -25.27
C ASP A 108 2.27 -23.39 -25.38
N PHE A 109 2.35 -22.14 -24.91
CA PHE A 109 3.55 -21.30 -25.04
C PHE A 109 4.32 -21.12 -23.73
N LEU A 110 3.64 -20.82 -22.62
CA LEU A 110 4.28 -20.65 -21.32
C LEU A 110 4.39 -21.99 -20.61
N PRO A 111 5.54 -22.32 -20.00
CA PRO A 111 5.62 -23.45 -19.06
C PRO A 111 4.64 -23.26 -17.90
N GLU A 112 3.71 -24.18 -17.74
CA GLU A 112 2.71 -24.14 -16.68
C GLU A 112 3.22 -24.82 -15.42
N GLY A 113 3.30 -24.11 -14.30
CA GLY A 113 3.60 -24.64 -12.99
C GLY A 113 2.35 -24.85 -12.13
N PRO A 114 2.50 -25.08 -10.80
CA PRO A 114 1.36 -25.38 -9.92
C PRO A 114 0.32 -24.26 -9.80
N ARG A 115 0.67 -23.01 -10.10
CA ARG A 115 -0.29 -21.89 -10.10
C ARG A 115 -1.41 -22.08 -11.14
N PHE A 116 -1.13 -22.81 -12.23
CA PHE A 116 -2.09 -23.10 -13.28
C PHE A 116 -3.09 -24.20 -12.91
N GLU A 117 -2.81 -25.03 -11.87
CA GLU A 117 -3.73 -26.09 -11.42
C GLU A 117 -5.12 -25.52 -11.02
N SER A 118 -5.17 -24.29 -10.54
CA SER A 118 -6.43 -23.62 -10.21
C SER A 118 -7.34 -23.45 -11.44
N LEU A 119 -6.79 -23.36 -12.63
CA LEU A 119 -7.56 -23.23 -13.87
C LEU A 119 -8.29 -24.54 -14.24
N ASP A 120 -7.73 -25.68 -13.84
CA ASP A 120 -8.26 -27.01 -14.18
C ASP A 120 -9.42 -27.41 -13.25
N VAL A 121 -9.56 -26.77 -12.08
CA VAL A 121 -10.68 -26.97 -11.14
C VAL A 121 -12.00 -26.42 -11.69
N TYR A 122 -11.94 -25.46 -12.60
CA TYR A 122 -13.10 -24.80 -13.18
C TYR A 122 -13.55 -25.41 -14.54
N ILE A 123 -13.00 -26.54 -14.94
CA ILE A 123 -13.46 -27.23 -16.16
C ILE A 123 -14.82 -27.87 -15.88
N ASP A 124 -15.86 -27.30 -16.48
CA ASP A 124 -17.20 -27.88 -16.45
C ASP A 124 -17.18 -29.24 -17.18
N PRO A 125 -17.59 -30.35 -16.52
CA PRO A 125 -17.70 -31.65 -17.18
C PRO A 125 -18.62 -31.67 -18.42
N GLU A 126 -19.54 -30.68 -18.53
CA GLU A 126 -20.45 -30.51 -19.67
C GLU A 126 -19.85 -29.67 -20.83
N GLY A 127 -18.57 -29.26 -20.74
CA GLY A 127 -17.80 -28.72 -21.87
C GLY A 127 -17.88 -27.20 -22.07
N GLY A 128 -18.36 -26.45 -21.09
CA GLY A 128 -18.21 -24.99 -21.06
C GLY A 128 -16.79 -24.57 -20.67
N ASP A 129 -16.21 -23.58 -21.34
CA ASP A 129 -14.98 -22.93 -20.90
C ASP A 129 -15.30 -21.92 -19.78
N PRO A 130 -15.07 -22.21 -18.48
CA PRO A 130 -15.41 -21.30 -17.38
C PRO A 130 -14.61 -20.00 -17.43
N LEU A 131 -13.46 -20.01 -18.12
CA LEU A 131 -12.69 -18.81 -18.38
C LEU A 131 -13.32 -17.95 -19.49
N ALA A 132 -14.10 -18.54 -20.41
CA ALA A 132 -14.85 -17.81 -21.41
C ALA A 132 -15.92 -16.90 -20.75
N TRP A 133 -16.48 -17.33 -19.61
CA TRP A 133 -17.39 -16.51 -18.82
C TRP A 133 -16.68 -15.28 -18.20
N ALA A 134 -15.50 -15.47 -17.59
CA ALA A 134 -14.76 -14.40 -16.96
C ALA A 134 -14.20 -13.37 -17.97
N PHE A 135 -13.83 -13.83 -19.15
CA PHE A 135 -13.14 -13.02 -20.15
C PHE A 135 -13.99 -12.71 -21.40
N GLY A 136 -15.03 -13.48 -21.68
CA GLY A 136 -15.86 -13.35 -22.89
C GLY A 136 -15.08 -13.54 -24.19
N ALA A 137 -15.76 -13.32 -25.33
CA ALA A 137 -15.18 -13.50 -26.66
C ALA A 137 -14.08 -12.46 -26.99
N LEU A 138 -14.12 -11.26 -26.37
CA LEU A 138 -13.16 -10.18 -26.55
C LEU A 138 -12.08 -10.15 -25.45
N GLY A 139 -12.15 -11.06 -24.48
CA GLY A 139 -11.29 -11.09 -23.29
C GLY A 139 -9.94 -11.79 -23.49
N VAL A 140 -9.51 -12.09 -24.72
CA VAL A 140 -8.24 -12.80 -24.97
C VAL A 140 -7.03 -12.08 -24.36
N GLN A 141 -7.03 -10.75 -24.31
CA GLN A 141 -5.97 -9.97 -23.70
C GLN A 141 -5.92 -10.18 -22.17
N ASP A 142 -7.07 -10.12 -21.51
CA ASP A 142 -7.15 -10.26 -20.06
C ASP A 142 -6.87 -11.71 -19.64
N ARG A 143 -7.35 -12.69 -20.41
CA ARG A 143 -7.02 -14.10 -20.23
C ARG A 143 -5.51 -14.34 -20.33
N ALA A 144 -4.88 -13.78 -21.34
CA ALA A 144 -3.43 -13.89 -21.52
C ALA A 144 -2.65 -13.17 -20.41
N ARG A 145 -3.12 -12.01 -19.95
CA ARG A 145 -2.52 -11.31 -18.80
C ARG A 145 -2.57 -12.16 -17.53
N HIS A 146 -3.73 -12.77 -17.27
CA HIS A 146 -3.87 -13.67 -16.12
C HIS A 146 -2.91 -14.86 -16.22
N PHE A 147 -2.80 -15.51 -17.38
CA PHE A 147 -1.85 -16.61 -17.55
C PHE A 147 -0.40 -16.18 -17.43
N ALA A 148 -0.05 -15.02 -17.99
CA ALA A 148 1.29 -14.45 -17.82
C ALA A 148 1.56 -14.04 -16.36
N THR A 149 0.53 -13.64 -15.60
CA THR A 149 0.64 -13.40 -14.15
C THR A 149 0.92 -14.70 -13.40
N LEU A 150 0.13 -15.76 -13.62
CA LEU A 150 0.35 -17.08 -13.02
C LEU A 150 1.75 -17.62 -13.33
N TYR A 151 2.24 -17.39 -14.56
CA TYR A 151 3.60 -17.78 -14.97
C TYR A 151 4.68 -17.04 -14.16
N LEU A 152 4.52 -15.71 -13.92
CA LEU A 152 5.45 -14.97 -13.06
C LEU A 152 5.34 -15.40 -11.60
N ASP A 153 4.14 -15.70 -11.12
CA ASP A 153 3.93 -16.21 -9.76
C ASP A 153 4.58 -17.58 -9.54
N ASP A 154 4.52 -18.48 -10.53
CA ASP A 154 5.25 -19.75 -10.48
C ASP A 154 6.77 -19.53 -10.38
N LEU A 155 7.31 -18.56 -11.13
CA LEU A 155 8.72 -18.19 -11.04
C LEU A 155 9.06 -17.52 -9.69
N ALA A 156 8.16 -16.69 -9.16
CA ALA A 156 8.31 -16.09 -7.82
C ALA A 156 8.33 -17.18 -6.72
N ASP A 157 7.47 -18.19 -6.85
CA ASP A 157 7.49 -19.34 -5.93
C ASP A 157 8.80 -20.14 -6.01
N VAL A 158 9.41 -20.27 -7.19
CA VAL A 158 10.75 -20.89 -7.32
C VAL A 158 11.80 -20.05 -6.59
N VAL A 159 11.75 -18.71 -6.71
CA VAL A 159 12.65 -17.81 -5.97
C VAL A 159 12.42 -17.94 -4.47
N ARG A 160 11.15 -18.01 -4.03
CA ARG A 160 10.78 -18.18 -2.62
C ARG A 160 11.36 -19.49 -2.04
N GLU A 161 11.21 -20.59 -2.75
CA GLU A 161 11.65 -21.90 -2.28
C GLU A 161 13.17 -22.14 -2.40
N ALA A 162 13.83 -21.45 -3.33
CA ALA A 162 15.24 -21.68 -3.60
C ALA A 162 16.18 -20.60 -3.09
N VAL A 163 15.70 -19.36 -2.84
CA VAL A 163 16.56 -18.23 -2.49
C VAL A 163 16.18 -17.62 -1.16
N ASP A 164 14.92 -17.19 -0.99
CA ASP A 164 14.43 -16.57 0.23
C ASP A 164 12.93 -16.82 0.39
N GLU A 165 12.55 -17.58 1.43
CA GLU A 165 11.16 -17.94 1.72
C GLU A 165 10.21 -16.73 1.93
N ARG A 166 10.77 -15.55 2.18
CA ARG A 166 10.05 -14.31 2.41
C ARG A 166 9.78 -13.52 1.13
N PHE A 167 10.26 -13.98 -0.03
CA PHE A 167 10.11 -13.28 -1.29
C PHE A 167 8.65 -13.24 -1.75
N GLU A 168 8.12 -12.05 -2.00
CA GLU A 168 6.81 -11.78 -2.60
C GLU A 168 6.88 -10.50 -3.45
N PHE A 169 5.98 -10.37 -4.45
CA PHE A 169 5.98 -9.20 -5.33
C PHE A 169 5.53 -7.89 -4.67
N VAL A 170 4.81 -7.96 -3.56
CA VAL A 170 4.24 -6.77 -2.90
C VAL A 170 4.73 -6.59 -1.46
N ARG A 171 5.11 -7.68 -0.77
CA ARG A 171 5.40 -7.69 0.68
C ARG A 171 6.67 -8.49 0.99
N TYR A 172 7.83 -7.99 0.54
CA TYR A 172 9.07 -8.71 0.78
C TYR A 172 9.55 -8.58 2.23
N ALA A 173 9.68 -9.72 2.91
CA ALA A 173 10.20 -9.81 4.27
C ALA A 173 9.48 -8.89 5.29
N GLU A 174 8.19 -8.64 5.10
CA GLU A 174 7.36 -7.74 5.92
C GLU A 174 7.43 -8.08 7.41
N SER A 175 7.41 -9.36 7.74
CA SER A 175 7.48 -9.86 9.13
C SER A 175 8.74 -9.44 9.90
N LEU A 176 9.79 -8.99 9.22
CA LEU A 176 11.01 -8.48 9.86
C LEU A 176 10.88 -7.05 10.38
N ALA A 177 9.86 -6.32 9.92
CA ALA A 177 9.73 -4.90 10.16
C ALA A 177 8.36 -4.48 10.70
N GLN A 178 7.28 -5.20 10.35
CA GLN A 178 5.92 -4.88 10.77
C GLN A 178 5.77 -5.03 12.29
N SER A 179 5.57 -3.92 12.96
CA SER A 179 5.34 -3.82 14.42
C SER A 179 6.35 -4.61 15.25
N GLN A 180 7.61 -4.66 14.79
CA GLN A 180 8.71 -5.33 15.48
C GLN A 180 9.29 -4.42 16.56
N ALA A 181 8.96 -4.69 17.81
CA ALA A 181 9.47 -3.91 18.96
C ALA A 181 11.00 -3.86 19.04
N SER A 182 11.69 -4.88 18.50
CA SER A 182 13.14 -5.00 18.46
C SER A 182 13.67 -5.03 17.03
N PHE A 183 14.76 -4.34 16.80
CA PHE A 183 15.50 -4.37 15.51
C PHE A 183 16.21 -5.71 15.25
N GLU A 184 16.31 -6.57 16.27
CA GLU A 184 17.11 -7.80 16.21
C GLU A 184 16.77 -8.76 15.05
N PRO A 185 15.48 -9.01 14.70
CA PRO A 185 15.16 -9.85 13.54
C PRO A 185 15.71 -9.27 12.24
N LEU A 186 15.55 -7.97 12.03
CA LEU A 186 16.05 -7.26 10.85
C LEU A 186 17.58 -7.22 10.84
N ALA A 187 18.20 -6.89 11.97
CA ALA A 187 19.66 -6.87 12.11
C ALA A 187 20.30 -8.22 11.76
N ARG A 188 19.74 -9.32 12.27
CA ARG A 188 20.22 -10.68 11.92
C ARG A 188 20.08 -10.98 10.42
N ALA A 189 18.96 -10.60 9.82
CA ALA A 189 18.76 -10.79 8.38
C ALA A 189 19.75 -9.96 7.55
N LEU A 190 20.04 -8.72 7.96
CA LEU A 190 21.01 -7.84 7.30
C LEU A 190 22.48 -8.30 7.48
N ALA A 191 22.79 -8.93 8.61
CA ALA A 191 24.13 -9.49 8.89
C ALA A 191 24.36 -10.85 8.19
N ALA A 192 23.30 -11.53 7.75
CA ALA A 192 23.42 -12.79 7.03
C ALA A 192 24.12 -12.59 5.65
N PRO A 193 24.81 -13.62 5.14
CA PRO A 193 25.38 -13.57 3.80
C PRO A 193 24.34 -13.17 2.76
N ALA A 194 24.71 -12.27 1.86
CA ALA A 194 23.82 -11.79 0.80
C ALA A 194 23.38 -12.97 -0.10
N ASN A 195 22.09 -13.14 -0.27
CA ASN A 195 21.51 -14.08 -1.21
C ASN A 195 21.48 -13.50 -2.64
N LEU A 196 20.91 -14.22 -3.61
CA LEU A 196 20.83 -13.77 -5.00
C LEU A 196 20.03 -12.46 -5.14
N ILE A 197 18.96 -12.28 -4.37
CA ILE A 197 18.11 -11.07 -4.39
C ILE A 197 18.92 -9.88 -3.84
N ASP A 198 19.57 -10.05 -2.70
CA ASP A 198 20.41 -9.03 -2.06
C ASP A 198 21.56 -8.59 -2.96
N ALA A 199 22.25 -9.54 -3.60
CA ALA A 199 23.34 -9.24 -4.52
C ALA A 199 22.84 -8.46 -5.74
N THR A 200 21.70 -8.85 -6.31
CA THR A 200 21.08 -8.17 -7.44
C THR A 200 20.67 -6.75 -7.06
N LEU A 201 20.08 -6.55 -5.88
CA LEU A 201 19.68 -5.22 -5.39
C LEU A 201 20.89 -4.33 -5.11
N ALA A 202 21.98 -4.91 -4.58
CA ALA A 202 23.23 -4.18 -4.37
C ALA A 202 23.86 -3.71 -5.69
N ASP A 203 23.82 -4.56 -6.74
CA ASP A 203 24.29 -4.18 -8.08
C ASP A 203 23.46 -3.03 -8.66
N LEU A 204 22.13 -3.14 -8.60
CA LEU A 204 21.22 -2.07 -9.06
C LEU A 204 21.43 -0.77 -8.28
N THR A 205 21.67 -0.85 -6.98
CA THR A 205 21.97 0.32 -6.15
C THR A 205 23.27 0.99 -6.61
N ARG A 206 24.34 0.22 -6.86
CA ARG A 206 25.60 0.76 -7.37
C ARG A 206 25.44 1.41 -8.75
N GLU A 207 24.73 0.75 -9.66
CA GLU A 207 24.42 1.28 -10.99
C GLU A 207 23.67 2.64 -10.91
N ALA A 208 22.67 2.75 -10.00
CA ALA A 208 21.97 4.00 -9.78
C ALA A 208 22.86 5.11 -9.21
N LEU A 209 23.74 4.79 -8.26
CA LEU A 209 24.69 5.73 -7.68
C LEU A 209 25.73 6.20 -8.70
N GLU A 210 26.21 5.32 -9.59
CA GLU A 210 27.12 5.67 -10.68
C GLU A 210 26.45 6.58 -11.70
N ARG A 211 25.20 6.27 -12.08
CA ARG A 211 24.41 7.03 -13.08
C ARG A 211 24.12 8.46 -12.61
N HIS A 212 23.72 8.63 -11.36
CA HIS A 212 23.25 9.91 -10.84
C HIS A 212 24.30 10.67 -10.02
N ALA A 213 25.33 10.02 -9.53
CA ALA A 213 26.36 10.57 -8.65
C ALA A 213 25.78 11.50 -7.55
N PRO A 214 24.82 11.03 -6.73
CA PRO A 214 24.13 11.88 -5.76
C PRO A 214 25.03 12.25 -4.57
N ASP A 215 24.76 13.41 -3.98
CA ASP A 215 25.30 13.83 -2.69
C ASP A 215 24.43 13.33 -1.53
N LEU A 216 23.12 13.08 -1.79
CA LEU A 216 22.12 12.64 -0.84
C LEU A 216 21.24 11.56 -1.48
N LEU A 217 21.09 10.43 -0.79
CA LEU A 217 20.20 9.34 -1.17
C LEU A 217 18.96 9.33 -0.25
N LEU A 218 17.78 9.51 -0.83
CA LEU A 218 16.49 9.39 -0.15
C LEU A 218 15.90 8.02 -0.44
N VAL A 219 15.56 7.26 0.57
CA VAL A 219 14.86 5.99 0.46
C VAL A 219 13.45 6.16 1.03
N SER A 220 12.44 6.09 0.16
CA SER A 220 11.05 6.21 0.57
C SER A 220 10.45 4.82 0.73
N ALA A 221 10.30 4.35 1.97
CA ALA A 221 9.68 3.09 2.33
C ALA A 221 8.19 3.29 2.65
N PRO A 222 7.27 2.92 1.74
CA PRO A 222 5.85 3.14 1.98
C PRO A 222 5.24 2.20 3.02
N PHE A 223 5.70 0.95 3.09
CA PHE A 223 5.12 -0.10 3.92
C PHE A 223 6.21 -0.92 4.63
N PRO A 224 5.86 -1.70 5.68
CA PRO A 224 6.81 -2.61 6.33
C PRO A 224 7.49 -3.59 5.36
N GLY A 225 6.78 -4.06 4.32
CA GLY A 225 7.32 -4.93 3.28
C GLY A 225 8.37 -4.29 2.36
N ASN A 226 8.70 -3.02 2.55
CA ASN A 226 9.79 -2.32 1.87
C ASN A 226 11.01 -2.10 2.76
N ALA A 227 10.87 -2.28 4.08
CA ALA A 227 11.92 -1.92 5.04
C ALA A 227 13.20 -2.73 4.81
N TYR A 228 13.09 -4.06 4.67
CA TYR A 228 14.27 -4.90 4.41
C TYR A 228 15.05 -4.44 3.17
N GLY A 229 14.34 -4.21 2.06
CA GLY A 229 14.94 -3.68 0.83
C GLY A 229 15.56 -2.29 1.01
N ALA A 230 14.92 -1.41 1.78
CA ALA A 230 15.43 -0.08 2.10
C ALA A 230 16.77 -0.16 2.85
N PHE A 231 16.86 -1.02 3.87
CA PHE A 231 18.10 -1.23 4.62
C PHE A 231 19.21 -1.89 3.77
N ARG A 232 18.86 -2.83 2.86
CA ARG A 232 19.82 -3.42 1.91
C ARG A 232 20.36 -2.38 0.92
N ILE A 233 19.51 -1.47 0.42
CA ILE A 233 19.92 -0.34 -0.42
C ILE A 233 20.88 0.57 0.34
N ALA A 234 20.55 0.96 1.55
CA ALA A 234 21.42 1.81 2.38
C ALA A 234 22.77 1.13 2.68
N GLN A 235 22.76 -0.16 2.99
CA GLN A 235 23.98 -0.97 3.20
C GLN A 235 24.86 -0.98 1.94
N ALA A 236 24.29 -1.23 0.78
CA ALA A 236 25.01 -1.24 -0.49
C ALA A 236 25.55 0.17 -0.84
N ALA A 237 24.76 1.21 -0.59
CA ALA A 237 25.14 2.60 -0.82
C ALA A 237 26.30 3.05 0.06
N LYS A 238 26.25 2.75 1.36
CA LYS A 238 27.35 3.04 2.32
C LYS A 238 28.62 2.26 1.96
N ALA A 239 28.48 1.01 1.52
CA ALA A 239 29.63 0.21 1.08
C ALA A 239 30.28 0.78 -0.20
N ALA A 240 29.48 1.20 -1.17
CA ALA A 240 29.97 1.78 -2.43
C ALA A 240 30.52 3.20 -2.26
N ARG A 241 29.92 4.02 -1.39
CA ARG A 241 30.25 5.42 -1.14
C ARG A 241 30.11 5.76 0.34
N PRO A 242 31.13 5.50 1.18
CA PRO A 242 31.05 5.69 2.64
C PRO A 242 30.67 7.11 3.09
N GLY A 243 31.00 8.14 2.27
CA GLY A 243 30.63 9.53 2.56
C GLY A 243 29.24 9.96 2.09
N LEU A 244 28.49 9.08 1.43
CA LEU A 244 27.15 9.39 0.96
C LEU A 244 26.18 9.52 2.13
N ARG A 245 25.45 10.64 2.19
CA ARG A 245 24.38 10.82 3.18
C ARG A 245 23.11 10.07 2.72
N THR A 246 22.45 9.42 3.70
CA THR A 246 21.27 8.59 3.46
C THR A 246 20.13 9.00 4.37
N VAL A 247 18.92 9.04 3.81
CA VAL A 247 17.69 9.41 4.51
C VAL A 247 16.65 8.32 4.34
N LEU A 248 15.99 7.92 5.40
CA LEU A 248 14.81 7.07 5.38
C LEU A 248 13.56 7.91 5.66
N GLY A 249 12.54 7.73 4.86
CA GLY A 249 11.22 8.34 5.03
C GLY A 249 10.12 7.46 4.44
N GLY A 250 8.91 8.00 4.37
CA GLY A 250 7.74 7.33 3.80
C GLY A 250 6.77 6.78 4.84
N GLY A 251 5.69 6.16 4.37
CA GLY A 251 4.57 5.70 5.21
C GLY A 251 4.98 4.77 6.34
N TYR A 252 5.92 3.85 6.10
CA TYR A 252 6.48 2.97 7.12
C TYR A 252 7.09 3.74 8.30
N VAL A 253 7.85 4.78 8.01
CA VAL A 253 8.45 5.63 9.04
C VAL A 253 7.37 6.34 9.84
N ASN A 254 6.35 6.84 9.16
CA ASN A 254 5.28 7.62 9.76
C ASN A 254 4.34 6.81 10.66
N THR A 255 4.17 5.53 10.40
CA THR A 255 3.27 4.67 11.17
C THR A 255 4.01 3.81 12.19
N GLU A 256 5.20 3.29 11.84
CA GLU A 256 5.89 2.28 12.64
C GLU A 256 7.05 2.83 13.48
N LEU A 257 7.77 3.89 13.01
CA LEU A 257 9.03 4.33 13.62
C LEU A 257 8.90 5.60 14.47
N ARG A 258 7.70 5.95 14.90
CA ARG A 258 7.47 7.18 15.69
C ARG A 258 8.16 7.18 17.06
N GLU A 259 8.40 6.01 17.62
CA GLU A 259 9.08 5.83 18.91
C GLU A 259 10.51 5.28 18.72
N LEU A 260 11.15 5.56 17.57
CA LEU A 260 12.47 5.04 17.23
C LEU A 260 13.52 5.43 18.28
N ALA A 261 14.06 4.41 18.97
CA ALA A 261 15.12 4.53 19.97
C ALA A 261 16.29 3.57 19.70
N GLU A 262 16.33 2.94 18.54
CA GLU A 262 17.32 1.93 18.14
C GLU A 262 18.51 2.58 17.42
N PRO A 263 19.68 2.70 18.02
CA PRO A 263 20.82 3.39 17.41
C PRO A 263 21.41 2.65 16.19
N ARG A 264 21.23 1.33 16.08
CA ARG A 264 21.73 0.54 14.93
C ARG A 264 21.09 0.92 13.59
N VAL A 265 19.93 1.58 13.59
CA VAL A 265 19.31 2.14 12.38
C VAL A 265 20.25 3.14 11.72
N PHE A 266 21.03 3.88 12.53
CA PHE A 266 21.97 4.92 12.08
C PHE A 266 23.31 4.38 11.58
N ASP A 267 23.51 3.06 11.61
CA ASP A 267 24.58 2.40 10.84
C ASP A 267 24.26 2.40 9.33
N TYR A 268 22.96 2.53 8.97
CA TYR A 268 22.45 2.49 7.61
C TYR A 268 21.99 3.86 7.11
N PHE A 269 21.28 4.62 7.94
CA PHE A 269 20.73 5.92 7.59
C PHE A 269 21.27 7.02 8.48
N ASP A 270 21.68 8.14 7.89
CA ASP A 270 22.14 9.31 8.67
C ASP A 270 20.96 10.06 9.29
N TYR A 271 19.78 10.03 8.63
CA TYR A 271 18.57 10.73 9.04
C TYR A 271 17.34 9.85 8.80
N VAL A 272 16.35 9.96 9.70
CA VAL A 272 15.03 9.34 9.55
C VAL A 272 13.98 10.45 9.71
N CYS A 273 13.24 10.75 8.62
CA CYS A 273 12.32 11.89 8.56
C CYS A 273 10.87 11.42 8.66
N LEU A 274 10.09 12.06 9.54
CA LEU A 274 8.68 11.80 9.77
C LEU A 274 7.77 12.74 8.99
N ASP A 275 6.52 12.33 8.85
CA ASP A 275 5.38 13.05 8.27
C ASP A 275 5.58 13.42 6.80
N ASP A 276 5.03 14.55 6.34
CA ASP A 276 5.28 15.03 4.98
C ASP A 276 6.75 15.37 4.79
N GLY A 277 7.34 14.73 3.79
CA GLY A 277 8.78 14.82 3.55
C GLY A 277 9.28 16.21 3.13
N GLU A 278 8.39 17.10 2.68
CA GLU A 278 8.75 18.37 2.07
C GLU A 278 9.45 19.31 3.06
N ARG A 279 8.86 19.54 4.23
CA ARG A 279 9.44 20.44 5.22
C ARG A 279 10.70 19.86 5.88
N PRO A 280 10.68 18.61 6.39
CA PRO A 280 11.89 17.97 6.92
C PRO A 280 13.05 17.98 5.93
N LEU A 281 12.75 17.68 4.65
CA LEU A 281 13.78 17.62 3.62
C LEU A 281 14.38 18.97 3.29
N LEU A 282 13.59 20.06 3.23
CA LEU A 282 14.15 21.41 3.06
C LEU A 282 15.05 21.78 4.21
N ALA A 283 14.60 21.58 5.47
CA ALA A 283 15.42 21.87 6.65
C ALA A 283 16.72 21.06 6.67
N LEU A 284 16.65 19.79 6.21
CA LEU A 284 17.83 18.95 6.06
C LEU A 284 18.78 19.46 4.98
N LEU A 285 18.28 19.86 3.82
CA LEU A 285 19.09 20.41 2.73
C LEU A 285 19.80 21.71 3.14
N GLU A 286 19.11 22.60 3.86
CA GLU A 286 19.67 23.82 4.45
C GLU A 286 20.78 23.47 5.46
N HIS A 287 20.54 22.46 6.32
CA HIS A 287 21.54 21.98 7.27
C HIS A 287 22.80 21.44 6.58
N LEU A 288 22.62 20.58 5.58
CA LEU A 288 23.74 20.00 4.83
C LEU A 288 24.54 21.02 4.01
N LYS A 289 23.95 22.17 3.71
CA LYS A 289 24.65 23.33 3.10
C LYS A 289 25.31 24.25 4.14
N GLY A 290 25.12 24.02 5.44
CA GLY A 290 25.60 24.90 6.52
C GLY A 290 24.74 26.14 6.74
N GLU A 291 23.57 26.24 6.13
CA GLU A 291 22.63 27.36 6.21
C GLU A 291 21.73 27.27 7.47
N ARG A 292 21.62 26.09 8.07
CA ARG A 292 20.77 25.79 9.23
C ARG A 292 21.55 24.94 10.25
N PRO A 293 21.52 25.25 11.55
CA PRO A 293 22.14 24.43 12.59
C PRO A 293 21.42 23.08 12.71
N ARG A 294 22.06 22.05 13.25
CA ARG A 294 21.47 20.72 13.47
C ARG A 294 20.20 20.80 14.34
N ALA A 295 20.17 21.65 15.35
CA ALA A 295 19.00 21.87 16.20
C ALA A 295 17.80 22.45 15.44
N GLY A 296 18.01 22.97 14.24
CA GLY A 296 16.95 23.48 13.35
C GLY A 296 16.36 22.42 12.43
N LEU A 297 16.71 21.14 12.55
CA LEU A 297 16.03 20.06 11.82
C LEU A 297 14.57 19.96 12.23
N VAL A 298 13.74 19.44 11.33
CA VAL A 298 12.29 19.33 11.52
C VAL A 298 11.90 17.86 11.46
N ARG A 299 11.20 17.37 12.47
CA ARG A 299 10.65 16.00 12.56
C ARG A 299 11.65 14.92 12.08
N THR A 300 12.88 15.01 12.58
CA THR A 300 13.97 14.15 12.12
C THR A 300 14.65 13.45 13.30
N PHE A 301 14.78 12.13 13.21
CA PHE A 301 15.64 11.36 14.09
C PHE A 301 17.07 11.34 13.56
N VAL A 302 18.04 11.43 14.48
CA VAL A 302 19.46 11.37 14.20
C VAL A 302 20.17 10.49 15.22
N GLY A 303 21.21 9.77 14.80
CA GLY A 303 22.12 9.08 15.72
C GLY A 303 23.10 10.04 16.34
N GLU A 304 23.37 9.88 17.65
CA GLU A 304 24.45 10.57 18.34
C GLU A 304 25.58 9.59 18.60
N ALA A 305 26.77 9.87 18.05
CA ALA A 305 27.96 9.16 18.45
C ALA A 305 28.30 9.52 19.92
N LYS A 306 28.69 8.53 20.73
CA LYS A 306 29.32 8.88 22.02
C LYS A 306 30.62 9.63 21.74
N PHE A 307 30.68 10.87 22.26
CA PHE A 307 31.83 11.78 22.19
C PHE A 307 32.14 12.47 20.85
N GLU A 308 31.40 13.52 20.54
CA GLU A 308 32.00 14.81 20.22
C GLU A 308 31.37 15.83 21.16
N PRO A 309 32.17 16.56 21.99
CA PRO A 309 31.63 17.70 22.72
C PRO A 309 31.25 18.74 21.66
N ASP A 310 29.96 19.00 21.54
CA ASP A 310 29.42 20.06 20.72
C ASP A 310 30.09 21.38 21.15
N MET A 311 30.91 21.97 20.29
CA MET A 311 31.50 23.30 20.55
C MET A 311 30.44 24.41 20.57
N ASP A 312 29.17 24.07 20.27
CA ASP A 312 28.00 24.98 20.32
C ASP A 312 27.19 24.87 21.63
N SER A 313 27.62 24.08 22.64
CA SER A 313 26.84 23.85 23.87
C SER A 313 26.89 25.04 24.89
N CYS A 314 27.09 26.26 24.44
CA CYS A 314 26.91 27.47 25.27
C CYS A 314 25.48 28.04 25.26
N LEU A 315 24.49 27.33 24.67
CA LEU A 315 23.07 27.72 24.76
C LEU A 315 22.31 26.66 25.57
N SER A 316 21.94 27.07 26.75
CA SER A 316 21.08 26.52 27.82
C SER A 316 20.40 25.15 27.58
N SER A 317 20.52 24.31 28.60
CA SER A 317 19.87 23.02 28.88
C SER A 317 18.31 23.04 28.94
N ALA A 318 17.63 23.80 28.08
CA ALA A 318 16.18 24.00 28.12
C ALA A 318 15.41 23.35 26.96
N ASP A 319 16.08 22.78 25.94
CA ASP A 319 15.40 22.37 24.69
C ASP A 319 15.34 20.84 24.45
N VAL A 320 15.18 20.06 25.50
CA VAL A 320 14.73 18.67 25.36
C VAL A 320 13.22 18.68 25.41
N LEU A 321 12.57 18.87 24.28
CA LEU A 321 11.12 18.66 24.17
C LEU A 321 10.83 17.16 24.23
N PRO A 322 9.92 16.71 25.11
CA PRO A 322 9.37 15.36 25.01
C PRO A 322 8.63 15.20 23.69
N LEU A 323 8.61 13.97 23.15
CA LEU A 323 7.77 13.59 22.03
C LEU A 323 6.38 14.22 22.19
N PRO A 324 5.79 14.80 21.14
CA PRO A 324 4.45 15.35 21.24
C PRO A 324 3.47 14.21 21.57
N ALA A 325 3.06 14.18 22.84
CA ALA A 325 1.87 13.42 23.22
C ALA A 325 0.70 14.05 22.46
N SER A 326 -0.14 13.24 21.87
CA SER A 326 -1.42 13.67 21.33
C SER A 326 -2.10 14.61 22.33
N PRO A 327 -2.77 15.67 21.90
CA PRO A 327 -3.41 16.61 22.81
C PRO A 327 -4.56 15.93 23.54
N THR A 328 -4.28 15.33 24.69
CA THR A 328 -5.30 14.95 25.67
C THR A 328 -5.36 16.03 26.71
N SER A 329 -6.51 16.66 26.84
CA SER A 329 -6.86 17.50 27.96
C SER A 329 -6.80 16.69 29.25
N GLY A 330 -5.84 16.95 30.12
CA GLY A 330 -5.82 16.41 31.48
C GLY A 330 -4.46 15.85 31.90
N GLY A 331 -3.80 16.59 32.79
CA GLY A 331 -2.42 16.35 33.23
C GLY A 331 -2.18 15.03 33.90
N GLY A 332 -1.04 14.46 33.56
CA GLY A 332 -0.41 13.36 34.26
C GLY A 332 0.97 13.16 33.66
N ALA A 333 2.00 13.65 34.32
CA ALA A 333 3.38 13.45 33.93
C ALA A 333 3.72 11.96 34.00
N CYS A 334 3.94 11.33 32.85
CA CYS A 334 4.48 9.97 32.81
C CYS A 334 6.02 10.07 32.79
N ALA A 335 6.63 9.72 33.92
CA ALA A 335 8.07 9.60 34.05
C ALA A 335 8.56 8.38 33.25
N LEU A 336 9.57 8.56 32.44
CA LEU A 336 10.30 7.47 31.78
C LEU A 336 10.98 6.58 32.84
N PRO A 337 10.94 5.26 32.70
CA PRO A 337 11.66 4.37 33.62
C PRO A 337 13.17 4.47 33.37
N ALA A 338 13.91 4.53 34.47
CA ALA A 338 15.36 4.55 34.49
C ALA A 338 15.97 3.31 33.81
N SER A 339 17.07 3.54 33.13
CA SER A 339 17.94 2.59 32.44
C SER A 339 18.15 1.26 33.19
N GLY A 340 17.75 0.16 32.58
CA GLY A 340 18.21 -1.16 32.95
C GLY A 340 19.60 -1.43 32.37
N GLU A 341 20.57 -1.72 33.24
CA GLU A 341 21.92 -2.10 32.87
C GLU A 341 21.96 -3.46 32.17
N GLY A 342 22.14 -3.44 30.84
CA GLY A 342 22.48 -4.61 30.01
C GLY A 342 23.93 -4.48 29.52
N ARG A 343 24.79 -5.39 29.93
CA ARG A 343 26.18 -5.49 29.45
C ARG A 343 26.24 -5.76 27.94
N GLY A 344 26.52 -4.72 27.16
CA GLY A 344 26.85 -4.78 25.74
C GLY A 344 27.45 -3.44 25.33
N GLY A 345 28.55 -3.47 24.56
CA GLY A 345 29.41 -2.32 24.26
C GLY A 345 28.67 -1.03 23.96
N GLU A 346 29.25 0.08 24.36
CA GLU A 346 28.73 1.44 24.32
C GLU A 346 28.26 1.87 22.93
N ARG A 347 26.97 1.73 22.64
CA ARG A 347 26.33 2.25 21.41
C ARG A 347 25.81 3.68 21.67
N GLY A 348 25.76 4.49 20.60
CA GLY A 348 25.22 5.84 20.63
C GLY A 348 23.75 5.92 21.05
N THR A 349 23.23 7.13 21.23
CA THR A 349 21.81 7.40 21.51
C THR A 349 21.09 7.87 20.25
N VAL A 350 19.76 7.80 20.26
CA VAL A 350 18.90 8.35 19.20
C VAL A 350 18.29 9.65 19.72
N ARG A 351 18.31 10.68 18.88
CA ARG A 351 17.69 11.97 19.20
C ARG A 351 16.65 12.33 18.16
N TYR A 352 15.46 12.70 18.61
CA TYR A 352 14.43 13.34 17.80
C TYR A 352 14.62 14.86 17.85
N ILE A 353 14.62 15.52 16.69
CA ILE A 353 14.77 16.97 16.55
C ILE A 353 13.56 17.49 15.77
N ASP A 354 12.90 18.49 16.33
CA ASP A 354 11.81 19.21 15.67
C ASP A 354 11.87 20.69 16.05
N ALA A 355 12.25 21.51 15.09
CA ALA A 355 12.29 22.97 15.25
C ALA A 355 10.90 23.62 15.22
N GLY A 356 9.85 22.83 14.96
CA GLY A 356 8.47 23.34 14.93
C GLY A 356 8.13 24.21 13.71
N ASP A 357 8.91 24.11 12.62
CA ASP A 357 8.58 24.83 11.39
C ASP A 357 7.24 24.33 10.83
N PRO A 358 6.37 25.22 10.29
CA PRO A 358 5.10 24.81 9.71
C PRO A 358 5.29 23.97 8.46
N ASP A 359 4.33 23.10 8.18
CA ASP A 359 4.30 22.32 6.96
C ASP A 359 4.25 23.19 5.70
N ILE A 360 4.70 22.63 4.59
CA ILE A 360 4.50 23.25 3.28
C ILE A 360 3.01 23.11 2.93
N PRO A 361 2.29 24.21 2.67
CA PRO A 361 0.89 24.13 2.25
C PRO A 361 0.73 23.23 1.03
N PHE A 362 -0.30 22.39 1.00
CA PHE A 362 -0.51 21.41 -0.08
C PHE A 362 -0.55 22.05 -1.49
N ASN A 363 -1.04 23.29 -1.57
CA ASN A 363 -1.04 24.05 -2.83
C ASN A 363 0.36 24.49 -3.29
N GLU A 364 1.35 24.50 -2.39
CA GLU A 364 2.72 24.93 -2.65
C GLU A 364 3.71 23.77 -2.82
N VAL A 365 3.26 22.52 -2.70
CA VAL A 365 4.09 21.32 -2.89
C VAL A 365 4.61 21.20 -4.32
N GLY A 366 3.95 21.85 -5.28
CA GLY A 366 4.33 21.79 -6.70
C GLY A 366 3.59 20.67 -7.45
N THR A 367 4.04 20.41 -8.66
CA THR A 367 3.53 19.32 -9.50
C THR A 367 4.46 18.12 -9.39
N PRO A 368 3.94 16.90 -9.12
CA PRO A 368 4.77 15.71 -9.16
C PRO A 368 5.31 15.47 -10.58
N THR A 369 6.48 14.83 -10.70
CA THR A 369 7.10 14.48 -11.97
C THR A 369 7.44 13.00 -12.01
N TRP A 370 7.15 12.35 -13.13
CA TRP A 370 7.51 10.94 -13.39
C TRP A 370 8.80 10.82 -14.21
N ASP A 371 9.38 11.95 -14.61
CA ASP A 371 10.65 11.95 -15.34
C ASP A 371 11.76 11.21 -14.56
N GLY A 372 12.40 10.26 -15.24
CA GLY A 372 13.38 9.35 -14.64
C GLY A 372 12.80 7.98 -14.25
N LEU A 373 11.47 7.81 -14.16
CA LEU A 373 10.83 6.51 -13.94
C LEU A 373 10.51 5.80 -15.27
N PRO A 374 10.74 4.48 -15.38
CA PRO A 374 10.56 3.74 -16.62
C PRO A 374 9.09 3.36 -16.84
N LEU A 375 8.21 4.34 -17.14
CA LEU A 375 6.75 4.18 -17.21
C LEU A 375 6.30 3.10 -18.20
N ASP A 376 7.07 2.84 -19.26
CA ASP A 376 6.80 1.82 -20.27
C ASP A 376 7.22 0.40 -19.85
N ARG A 377 7.81 0.25 -18.64
CA ARG A 377 8.35 -1.03 -18.16
C ARG A 377 7.56 -1.66 -17.02
N TYR A 378 6.55 -0.98 -16.50
CA TYR A 378 5.66 -1.53 -15.48
C TYR A 378 4.82 -2.68 -16.03
N LEU A 379 4.43 -3.62 -15.15
CA LEU A 379 3.78 -4.87 -15.51
C LEU A 379 2.29 -4.83 -15.17
N SER A 380 1.43 -5.14 -16.13
CA SER A 380 -0.01 -5.30 -15.90
C SER A 380 -0.31 -6.68 -15.29
N ILE A 381 -0.08 -6.82 -13.99
CA ILE A 381 -0.35 -8.05 -13.23
C ILE A 381 -1.85 -8.15 -12.95
N LEU A 382 -2.46 -9.28 -13.29
CA LEU A 382 -3.90 -9.54 -13.09
C LEU A 382 -4.10 -10.73 -12.16
N ASP A 383 -4.14 -10.46 -10.85
CA ASP A 383 -4.27 -11.49 -9.82
C ASP A 383 -5.70 -12.02 -9.70
N MET A 384 -6.69 -11.15 -9.83
CA MET A 384 -8.10 -11.49 -9.67
C MET A 384 -8.93 -11.13 -10.91
N LEU A 385 -9.86 -12.02 -11.28
CA LEU A 385 -10.68 -11.91 -12.49
C LEU A 385 -11.96 -11.13 -12.24
N ASN A 386 -11.87 -9.87 -11.85
CA ASN A 386 -13.04 -9.00 -11.73
C ASN A 386 -12.77 -7.61 -12.31
N PRO A 387 -13.81 -6.82 -12.62
CA PRO A 387 -13.65 -5.54 -13.30
C PRO A 387 -12.73 -4.55 -12.60
N MET A 388 -12.77 -4.47 -11.25
CA MET A 388 -11.93 -3.52 -10.51
C MET A 388 -10.47 -3.95 -10.49
N HIS A 389 -10.16 -5.24 -10.29
CA HIS A 389 -8.78 -5.73 -10.32
C HIS A 389 -8.20 -5.60 -11.73
N ARG A 390 -9.00 -5.83 -12.76
CA ARG A 390 -8.61 -5.53 -14.13
C ARG A 390 -8.26 -4.05 -14.31
N LEU A 391 -9.12 -3.15 -13.82
CA LEU A 391 -8.87 -1.72 -13.87
C LEU A 391 -7.56 -1.34 -13.15
N TRP A 392 -7.32 -1.88 -11.95
CA TRP A 392 -6.10 -1.63 -11.20
C TRP A 392 -4.86 -2.18 -11.89
N SER A 393 -4.98 -3.32 -12.57
CA SER A 393 -3.88 -3.95 -13.31
C SER A 393 -3.54 -3.23 -14.61
N ASP A 394 -4.46 -2.45 -15.17
CA ASP A 394 -4.15 -1.60 -16.32
C ASP A 394 -3.06 -0.62 -15.90
N ALA A 395 -1.84 -0.92 -16.32
CA ALA A 395 -0.66 -0.14 -15.98
C ALA A 395 -0.84 1.32 -16.40
N ARG A 396 -0.13 2.24 -15.73
CA ARG A 396 0.05 3.61 -16.21
C ARG A 396 -1.00 4.60 -15.74
N TRP A 397 -1.59 4.35 -14.58
CA TRP A 397 -2.34 5.37 -13.87
C TRP A 397 -1.38 6.44 -13.33
N ASN A 398 -1.51 7.67 -13.81
CA ASN A 398 -0.88 8.81 -13.16
C ASN A 398 -1.50 8.99 -11.77
N LYS A 399 -0.69 9.11 -10.73
CA LYS A 399 -1.18 9.23 -9.35
C LYS A 399 -1.14 10.67 -8.88
N LEU A 400 -2.30 11.22 -8.57
CA LEU A 400 -2.44 12.54 -7.97
C LEU A 400 -3.29 12.45 -6.70
N THR A 401 -3.20 13.48 -5.88
CA THR A 401 -4.01 13.67 -4.68
C THR A 401 -4.84 14.92 -4.83
N VAL A 402 -6.15 14.84 -4.61
CA VAL A 402 -7.09 15.96 -4.64
C VAL A 402 -6.96 16.80 -3.38
N ALA A 403 -6.74 16.12 -2.25
CA ALA A 403 -6.56 16.74 -0.94
C ALA A 403 -5.56 15.96 -0.10
N HIS A 404 -4.74 16.65 0.69
CA HIS A 404 -3.97 16.02 1.75
C HIS A 404 -4.89 15.69 2.94
N GLY A 405 -4.70 14.52 3.55
CA GLY A 405 -5.42 14.08 4.73
C GLY A 405 -6.90 13.72 4.48
N CYS A 406 -7.60 13.41 5.56
CA CYS A 406 -9.00 13.03 5.50
C CYS A 406 -9.90 14.12 6.08
N TYR A 407 -10.88 14.59 5.31
CA TYR A 407 -11.82 15.62 5.78
C TYR A 407 -12.75 15.14 6.90
N TRP A 408 -12.96 13.81 7.07
CA TRP A 408 -13.81 13.26 8.12
C TRP A 408 -13.11 13.19 9.48
N LYS A 409 -11.91 12.63 9.57
CA LYS A 409 -11.02 12.58 10.77
C LYS A 409 -11.66 11.99 12.03
N LYS A 410 -12.64 11.09 11.92
CA LYS A 410 -13.43 10.63 13.09
C LYS A 410 -13.51 9.12 13.24
N CYS A 411 -13.04 8.36 12.23
CA CYS A 411 -13.14 6.91 12.29
C CYS A 411 -12.27 6.35 13.41
N SER A 412 -12.86 5.52 14.26
CA SER A 412 -12.16 4.99 15.43
C SER A 412 -11.07 3.97 15.12
N PHE A 413 -11.03 3.46 13.90
CA PHE A 413 -10.03 2.50 13.43
C PHE A 413 -8.90 3.14 12.61
N CYS A 414 -9.02 4.43 12.29
CA CYS A 414 -7.97 5.15 11.53
C CYS A 414 -7.00 5.85 12.48
N ASP A 415 -5.78 6.10 12.00
CA ASP A 415 -4.72 6.82 12.69
C ASP A 415 -4.97 8.34 12.70
N VAL A 416 -6.11 8.75 13.25
CA VAL A 416 -6.59 10.14 13.22
C VAL A 416 -5.69 11.13 13.97
N SER A 417 -4.74 10.63 14.73
CA SER A 417 -3.73 11.44 15.42
C SER A 417 -2.52 11.76 14.52
N LEU A 418 -2.32 11.04 13.41
CA LEU A 418 -1.18 11.23 12.52
C LEU A 418 -1.47 12.26 11.43
N ASP A 419 -0.44 12.97 11.00
CA ASP A 419 -0.53 14.10 10.06
C ASP A 419 -1.24 13.72 8.76
N TYR A 420 -0.92 12.59 8.16
CA TYR A 420 -1.50 12.14 6.88
C TYR A 420 -3.03 11.93 6.92
N ILE A 421 -3.65 11.86 8.13
CA ILE A 421 -5.09 11.85 8.34
C ILE A 421 -5.57 13.18 8.92
N SER A 422 -4.85 13.70 9.94
CA SER A 422 -5.33 14.82 10.78
C SER A 422 -5.23 16.17 10.09
N ARG A 423 -4.22 16.42 9.28
CA ARG A 423 -4.08 17.64 8.50
C ARG A 423 -4.87 17.52 7.20
N TYR A 424 -5.86 18.38 7.01
CA TYR A 424 -6.69 18.37 5.81
C TYR A 424 -6.56 19.65 5.02
N GLU A 425 -6.07 19.54 3.80
CA GLU A 425 -5.88 20.64 2.86
C GLU A 425 -6.27 20.18 1.43
N ALA A 426 -7.28 20.82 0.83
CA ALA A 426 -7.70 20.51 -0.53
C ALA A 426 -7.03 21.45 -1.54
N ALA A 427 -6.62 20.90 -2.70
CA ALA A 427 -6.21 21.71 -3.84
C ALA A 427 -7.42 22.47 -4.43
N SER A 428 -7.17 23.66 -5.02
CA SER A 428 -8.17 24.26 -5.88
C SER A 428 -8.35 23.44 -7.16
N ALA A 429 -9.54 23.51 -7.76
CA ALA A 429 -9.82 22.77 -8.99
C ALA A 429 -8.90 23.21 -10.14
N GLU A 430 -8.62 24.51 -10.23
CA GLU A 430 -7.72 25.09 -11.23
C GLU A 430 -6.30 24.51 -11.10
N LEU A 431 -5.75 24.53 -9.88
CA LEU A 431 -4.42 23.97 -9.62
C LEU A 431 -4.37 22.47 -9.91
N LEU A 432 -5.42 21.73 -9.54
CA LEU A 432 -5.47 20.30 -9.79
C LEU A 432 -5.49 19.99 -11.29
N VAL A 433 -6.25 20.75 -12.09
CA VAL A 433 -6.27 20.59 -13.55
C VAL A 433 -4.96 21.07 -14.17
N ASP A 434 -4.30 22.11 -13.66
CA ASP A 434 -2.95 22.50 -14.08
C ASP A 434 -1.95 21.35 -13.88
N ARG A 435 -2.01 20.68 -12.71
CA ARG A 435 -1.19 19.48 -12.43
C ARG A 435 -1.52 18.33 -13.39
N ILE A 436 -2.80 18.07 -13.64
CA ILE A 436 -3.26 17.05 -14.60
C ILE A 436 -2.70 17.34 -15.99
N GLU A 437 -2.79 18.57 -16.49
CA GLU A 437 -2.28 18.96 -17.80
C GLU A 437 -0.77 18.81 -17.91
N ALA A 438 -0.04 19.25 -16.89
CA ALA A 438 1.42 19.10 -16.84
C ALA A 438 1.84 17.61 -16.85
N VAL A 439 1.15 16.77 -16.08
CA VAL A 439 1.43 15.32 -16.05
C VAL A 439 1.08 14.65 -17.38
N ILE A 440 -0.01 15.02 -18.04
CA ILE A 440 -0.36 14.51 -19.36
C ILE A 440 0.73 14.90 -20.37
N GLN A 441 1.22 16.13 -20.32
CA GLN A 441 2.27 16.61 -21.21
C GLN A 441 3.58 15.81 -21.03
N GLU A 442 3.91 15.46 -19.77
CA GLU A 442 5.12 14.70 -19.45
C GLU A 442 4.99 13.22 -19.82
N THR A 443 3.88 12.58 -19.44
CA THR A 443 3.73 11.12 -19.52
C THR A 443 3.04 10.64 -20.78
N GLY A 444 2.29 11.51 -21.48
CA GLY A 444 1.40 11.14 -22.57
C GLY A 444 0.18 10.31 -22.14
N GLN A 445 -0.04 10.11 -20.83
CA GLN A 445 -1.12 9.29 -20.30
C GLN A 445 -2.25 10.17 -19.77
N THR A 446 -3.50 9.83 -20.13
CA THR A 446 -4.72 10.55 -19.71
C THR A 446 -5.50 9.85 -18.60
N GLY A 447 -4.97 8.74 -18.08
CA GLY A 447 -5.55 7.99 -16.98
C GLY A 447 -5.01 8.46 -15.63
N PHE A 448 -5.90 8.65 -14.65
CA PHE A 448 -5.54 9.13 -13.31
C PHE A 448 -6.12 8.24 -12.21
N HIS A 449 -5.30 7.96 -11.20
CA HIS A 449 -5.73 7.42 -9.93
C HIS A 449 -5.57 8.51 -8.85
N PHE A 450 -6.68 8.98 -8.29
CA PHE A 450 -6.64 9.87 -7.13
C PHE A 450 -6.44 9.06 -5.87
N VAL A 451 -5.21 9.16 -5.30
CA VAL A 451 -4.73 8.32 -4.18
C VAL A 451 -5.05 8.93 -2.81
N ASP A 452 -6.12 9.69 -2.72
CA ASP A 452 -6.60 10.30 -1.49
C ASP A 452 -6.99 9.24 -0.44
N GLU A 453 -6.88 9.60 0.84
CA GLU A 453 -7.50 8.82 1.92
C GLU A 453 -9.02 8.79 1.78
N ALA A 454 -9.61 9.93 1.38
CA ALA A 454 -11.00 10.06 0.98
C ALA A 454 -11.18 11.36 0.20
N ALA A 455 -11.31 11.30 -1.11
CA ALA A 455 -11.52 12.49 -1.94
C ALA A 455 -12.85 13.19 -1.60
N PRO A 456 -12.83 14.48 -1.30
CA PRO A 456 -14.03 15.20 -0.84
C PRO A 456 -15.03 15.39 -1.98
N PRO A 457 -16.35 15.15 -1.76
CA PRO A 457 -17.37 15.32 -2.80
C PRO A 457 -17.38 16.72 -3.42
N LYS A 458 -17.17 17.77 -2.61
CA LYS A 458 -17.11 19.15 -3.07
C LYS A 458 -15.92 19.41 -4.00
N ALA A 459 -14.75 18.86 -3.67
CA ALA A 459 -13.56 19.02 -4.51
C ALA A 459 -13.68 18.22 -5.81
N LEU A 460 -14.25 17.00 -5.78
CA LEU A 460 -14.53 16.22 -6.98
C LEU A 460 -15.53 16.89 -7.90
N LYS A 461 -16.58 17.53 -7.33
CA LYS A 461 -17.53 18.34 -8.12
C LYS A 461 -16.83 19.49 -8.81
N ALA A 462 -16.01 20.26 -8.08
CA ALA A 462 -15.26 21.37 -8.64
C ALA A 462 -14.26 20.92 -9.72
N LEU A 463 -13.59 19.77 -9.51
CA LEU A 463 -12.74 19.14 -10.51
C LEU A 463 -13.53 18.82 -11.80
N ALA A 464 -14.70 18.20 -11.68
CA ALA A 464 -15.53 17.86 -12.83
C ALA A 464 -15.97 19.10 -13.62
N GLU A 465 -16.35 20.17 -12.91
CA GLU A 465 -16.72 21.46 -13.50
C GLU A 465 -15.53 22.09 -14.23
N GLU A 466 -14.34 22.08 -13.66
CA GLU A 466 -13.14 22.64 -14.23
C GLU A 466 -12.64 21.86 -15.45
N LEU A 467 -12.68 20.52 -15.41
CA LEU A 467 -12.37 19.66 -16.56
C LEU A 467 -13.29 19.95 -17.73
N ALA A 468 -14.60 20.09 -17.47
CA ALA A 468 -15.59 20.46 -18.48
C ALA A 468 -15.32 21.87 -19.05
N ARG A 469 -15.05 22.85 -18.19
CA ARG A 469 -14.74 24.24 -18.59
C ARG A 469 -13.52 24.32 -19.50
N ARG A 470 -12.49 23.51 -19.24
CA ARG A 470 -11.25 23.44 -20.06
C ARG A 470 -11.36 22.48 -21.24
N ASN A 471 -12.49 21.78 -21.39
CA ASN A 471 -12.69 20.74 -22.41
C ASN A 471 -11.58 19.66 -22.35
N ARG A 472 -11.24 19.22 -21.13
CA ARG A 472 -10.24 18.17 -20.88
C ARG A 472 -10.89 16.83 -20.69
N ALA A 473 -10.55 15.87 -21.57
CA ALA A 473 -10.96 14.49 -21.45
C ALA A 473 -9.88 13.69 -20.75
N ILE A 474 -10.23 13.10 -19.61
CA ILE A 474 -9.40 12.13 -18.86
C ILE A 474 -10.25 10.93 -18.49
N SER A 475 -9.61 9.83 -18.08
CA SER A 475 -10.26 8.75 -17.33
C SER A 475 -9.68 8.73 -15.92
N TRP A 476 -10.54 8.62 -14.92
CA TRP A 476 -10.03 8.61 -13.55
C TRP A 476 -10.83 7.70 -12.61
N TRP A 477 -10.20 7.30 -11.54
CA TRP A 477 -10.80 6.61 -10.42
C TRP A 477 -10.15 7.05 -9.11
N GLY A 478 -10.79 6.79 -7.97
CA GLY A 478 -10.24 7.21 -6.69
C GLY A 478 -11.01 6.71 -5.48
N ASN A 479 -10.44 7.01 -4.30
CA ASN A 479 -11.03 6.61 -3.03
C ASN A 479 -11.97 7.70 -2.50
N ILE A 480 -13.14 7.29 -2.05
CA ILE A 480 -14.18 8.16 -1.51
C ILE A 480 -14.77 7.58 -0.22
N ARG A 481 -15.63 8.36 0.42
CA ARG A 481 -16.55 7.88 1.46
C ARG A 481 -17.95 7.85 0.88
N PHE A 482 -18.73 6.79 1.13
CA PHE A 482 -20.10 6.65 0.60
C PHE A 482 -21.09 7.60 1.32
N GLU A 483 -20.91 8.89 1.11
CA GLU A 483 -21.69 9.94 1.77
C GLU A 483 -22.92 10.34 0.97
N LYS A 484 -23.97 10.78 1.68
CA LYS A 484 -25.23 11.23 1.08
C LYS A 484 -25.09 12.42 0.11
N SER A 485 -23.99 13.13 0.15
CA SER A 485 -23.63 14.21 -0.76
C SER A 485 -23.37 13.74 -2.20
N PHE A 486 -23.06 12.44 -2.40
CA PHE A 486 -23.03 11.83 -3.72
C PHE A 486 -24.47 11.52 -4.18
N THR A 487 -25.15 12.56 -4.67
CA THR A 487 -26.49 12.42 -5.26
C THR A 487 -26.42 11.80 -6.66
N PRO A 488 -27.52 11.25 -7.21
CA PRO A 488 -27.53 10.74 -8.58
C PRO A 488 -27.06 11.75 -9.63
N GLU A 489 -27.36 13.05 -9.42
CA GLU A 489 -26.91 14.15 -10.27
C GLU A 489 -25.40 14.31 -10.22
N LEU A 490 -24.83 14.32 -9.01
CA LEU A 490 -23.37 14.41 -8.86
C LEU A 490 -22.69 13.18 -9.45
N CYS A 491 -23.21 11.98 -9.23
CA CYS A 491 -22.63 10.77 -9.81
C CYS A 491 -22.58 10.83 -11.35
N ARG A 492 -23.66 11.31 -12.00
CA ARG A 492 -23.68 11.55 -13.46
C ARG A 492 -22.63 12.59 -13.87
N GLN A 493 -22.54 13.72 -13.16
CA GLN A 493 -21.55 14.75 -13.44
C GLN A 493 -20.10 14.21 -13.32
N LEU A 494 -19.84 13.34 -12.34
CA LEU A 494 -18.54 12.68 -12.19
C LEU A 494 -18.28 11.72 -13.35
N ALA A 495 -19.27 10.94 -13.78
CA ALA A 495 -19.15 10.05 -14.95
C ALA A 495 -18.84 10.86 -16.22
N ASP A 496 -19.53 11.97 -16.44
CA ASP A 496 -19.30 12.88 -17.58
C ASP A 496 -17.87 13.47 -17.56
N SER A 497 -17.29 13.64 -16.38
CA SER A 497 -15.89 14.10 -16.21
C SER A 497 -14.84 13.01 -16.40
N GLY A 498 -15.26 11.77 -16.68
CA GLY A 498 -14.40 10.64 -16.92
C GLY A 498 -14.14 9.76 -15.68
N CYS A 499 -14.92 9.89 -14.60
CA CYS A 499 -14.90 8.92 -13.50
C CYS A 499 -15.40 7.57 -13.99
N ILE A 500 -14.56 6.53 -13.89
CA ILE A 500 -14.90 5.18 -14.33
C ILE A 500 -15.05 4.20 -13.17
N ALA A 501 -14.48 4.54 -12.00
CA ALA A 501 -14.61 3.72 -10.80
C ALA A 501 -14.40 4.54 -9.53
N VAL A 502 -14.97 4.04 -8.44
CA VAL A 502 -14.71 4.54 -7.08
C VAL A 502 -14.50 3.39 -6.11
N SER A 503 -13.60 3.61 -5.14
CA SER A 503 -13.42 2.71 -4.00
C SER A 503 -13.87 3.41 -2.72
N GLY A 504 -14.53 2.70 -1.81
CA GLY A 504 -14.96 3.30 -0.55
C GLY A 504 -15.16 2.29 0.56
N GLY A 505 -15.05 2.75 1.81
CA GLY A 505 -15.22 1.89 2.98
C GLY A 505 -16.69 1.75 3.40
N LEU A 506 -17.24 0.54 3.27
CA LEU A 506 -18.44 0.11 4.00
C LEU A 506 -18.07 -0.44 5.38
N GLU A 507 -16.85 -0.95 5.53
CA GLU A 507 -16.29 -1.59 6.72
C GLU A 507 -17.14 -2.81 7.13
N VAL A 508 -17.64 -2.86 8.37
CA VAL A 508 -18.61 -3.88 8.76
C VAL A 508 -20.01 -3.42 8.37
N ALA A 509 -20.70 -4.17 7.54
CA ALA A 509 -22.08 -3.86 7.13
C ALA A 509 -23.06 -4.09 8.31
N SER A 510 -22.97 -3.26 9.33
CA SER A 510 -23.78 -3.27 10.56
C SER A 510 -23.91 -1.85 11.08
N ASP A 511 -25.13 -1.30 11.13
CA ASP A 511 -25.36 0.07 11.58
C ASP A 511 -24.89 0.29 13.02
N ARG A 512 -24.99 -0.74 13.90
CA ARG A 512 -24.44 -0.71 15.24
C ARG A 512 -22.92 -0.48 15.23
N LEU A 513 -22.21 -1.27 14.44
CA LEU A 513 -20.73 -1.18 14.36
C LEU A 513 -20.28 0.07 13.61
N LEU A 514 -20.96 0.47 12.54
CA LEU A 514 -20.68 1.72 11.84
C LEU A 514 -20.83 2.95 12.76
N LYS A 515 -21.80 2.92 13.70
CA LYS A 515 -21.94 3.95 14.74
C LYS A 515 -20.77 3.90 15.73
N LEU A 516 -20.38 2.71 16.21
CA LEU A 516 -19.24 2.53 17.11
C LEU A 516 -17.93 2.96 16.46
N MET A 517 -17.77 2.68 15.15
CA MET A 517 -16.64 3.13 14.32
C MET A 517 -16.63 4.63 14.06
N ASN A 518 -17.69 5.34 14.43
CA ASN A 518 -17.88 6.75 14.08
C ASN A 518 -17.74 7.01 12.55
N LYS A 519 -18.17 6.03 11.74
CA LYS A 519 -18.01 6.08 10.27
C LYS A 519 -18.93 7.15 9.65
N GLY A 520 -20.07 7.46 10.26
CA GLY A 520 -21.00 8.50 9.82
C GLY A 520 -21.86 8.11 8.62
N VAL A 521 -21.99 6.83 8.32
CA VAL A 521 -22.86 6.27 7.28
C VAL A 521 -23.70 5.13 7.84
N SER A 522 -24.79 4.75 7.15
CA SER A 522 -25.57 3.54 7.42
C SER A 522 -25.57 2.62 6.21
N VAL A 523 -25.87 1.34 6.40
CA VAL A 523 -25.95 0.35 5.33
C VAL A 523 -26.93 0.79 4.24
N ALA A 524 -28.11 1.28 4.62
CA ALA A 524 -29.10 1.79 3.67
C ALA A 524 -28.61 3.02 2.89
N GLN A 525 -27.85 3.90 3.52
CA GLN A 525 -27.24 5.04 2.82
C GLN A 525 -26.17 4.58 1.84
N VAL A 526 -25.30 3.68 2.24
CA VAL A 526 -24.27 3.11 1.36
C VAL A 526 -24.93 2.45 0.14
N ALA A 527 -25.97 1.65 0.33
CA ALA A 527 -26.69 1.04 -0.78
C ALA A 527 -27.19 2.08 -1.82
N ARG A 528 -27.83 3.15 -1.35
CA ARG A 528 -28.33 4.22 -2.26
C ARG A 528 -27.21 4.93 -3.00
N VAL A 529 -26.11 5.24 -2.31
CA VAL A 529 -24.96 5.95 -2.89
C VAL A 529 -24.24 5.09 -3.91
N THR A 530 -23.96 3.84 -3.55
CA THR A 530 -23.25 2.90 -4.45
C THR A 530 -24.11 2.57 -5.67
N HIS A 531 -25.42 2.40 -5.49
CA HIS A 531 -26.37 2.23 -6.61
C HIS A 531 -26.39 3.45 -7.53
N ALA A 532 -26.36 4.69 -6.99
CA ALA A 532 -26.31 5.89 -7.82
C ALA A 532 -25.02 5.97 -8.67
N PHE A 533 -23.89 5.53 -8.15
CA PHE A 533 -22.66 5.40 -8.94
C PHE A 533 -22.80 4.36 -10.05
N THR A 534 -23.33 3.18 -9.73
CA THR A 534 -23.54 2.12 -10.73
C THR A 534 -24.51 2.54 -11.83
N GLU A 535 -25.63 3.21 -11.48
CA GLU A 535 -26.57 3.78 -12.44
C GLU A 535 -25.95 4.85 -13.35
N ALA A 536 -24.91 5.53 -12.87
CA ALA A 536 -24.12 6.46 -13.66
C ALA A 536 -23.03 5.78 -14.51
N GLY A 537 -22.92 4.45 -14.48
CA GLY A 537 -21.91 3.68 -15.21
C GLY A 537 -20.54 3.63 -14.54
N ILE A 538 -20.45 3.99 -13.26
CA ILE A 538 -19.20 4.00 -12.48
C ILE A 538 -19.11 2.71 -11.67
N LEU A 539 -18.00 1.98 -11.81
CA LEU A 539 -17.73 0.78 -11.03
C LEU A 539 -17.50 1.12 -9.55
N VAL A 540 -18.00 0.28 -8.65
CA VAL A 540 -17.87 0.47 -7.21
C VAL A 540 -17.13 -0.68 -6.56
N HIS A 541 -16.06 -0.38 -5.84
CA HIS A 541 -15.35 -1.29 -4.96
C HIS A 541 -15.62 -0.94 -3.50
N ALA A 542 -15.96 -1.95 -2.69
CA ALA A 542 -16.20 -1.78 -1.25
C ALA A 542 -15.05 -2.36 -0.42
N TYR A 543 -14.39 -1.53 0.39
CA TYR A 543 -13.56 -2.03 1.48
C TYR A 543 -14.46 -2.53 2.59
N LEU A 544 -14.26 -3.79 2.97
CA LEU A 544 -15.03 -4.50 3.97
C LEU A 544 -14.10 -4.92 5.12
N MET A 545 -14.62 -4.92 6.32
CA MET A 545 -13.86 -5.24 7.53
C MET A 545 -14.58 -6.30 8.35
N TYR A 546 -13.82 -7.13 9.06
CA TYR A 546 -14.34 -8.03 10.10
C TYR A 546 -13.41 -8.05 11.32
N GLY A 547 -13.92 -8.50 12.46
CA GLY A 547 -13.15 -8.56 13.71
C GLY A 547 -12.98 -7.21 14.41
N PHE A 548 -13.85 -6.23 14.11
CA PHE A 548 -13.88 -4.98 14.86
C PHE A 548 -14.35 -5.24 16.31
N PRO A 549 -13.85 -4.48 17.32
CA PRO A 549 -14.25 -4.64 18.72
C PRO A 549 -15.74 -4.83 18.91
N THR A 550 -16.12 -5.79 19.75
CA THR A 550 -17.49 -6.19 20.06
C THR A 550 -18.31 -6.81 18.93
N GLN A 551 -17.70 -7.10 17.78
CA GLN A 551 -18.39 -7.79 16.69
C GLN A 551 -18.71 -9.24 17.08
N THR A 552 -19.97 -9.61 17.02
CA THR A 552 -20.44 -10.97 17.30
C THR A 552 -20.51 -11.82 16.04
N VAL A 553 -20.66 -13.15 16.21
CA VAL A 553 -20.94 -14.07 15.08
C VAL A 553 -22.22 -13.64 14.35
N GLN A 554 -23.24 -13.17 15.07
CA GLN A 554 -24.48 -12.67 14.46
C GLN A 554 -24.21 -11.44 13.58
N ASP A 555 -23.43 -10.46 14.09
CA ASP A 555 -23.07 -9.27 13.28
C ASP A 555 -22.32 -9.67 12.00
N THR A 556 -21.46 -10.69 12.06
CA THR A 556 -20.70 -11.17 10.88
C THR A 556 -21.63 -11.81 9.85
N VAL A 557 -22.56 -12.65 10.29
CA VAL A 557 -23.53 -13.30 9.39
C VAL A 557 -24.51 -12.27 8.78
N ASP A 558 -24.99 -11.34 9.58
CA ASP A 558 -25.85 -10.25 9.13
C ASP A 558 -25.12 -9.33 8.13
N ALA A 559 -23.83 -9.02 8.41
CA ALA A 559 -22.99 -8.23 7.48
C ALA A 559 -22.79 -8.95 6.13
N LEU A 560 -22.54 -10.26 6.14
CA LEU A 560 -22.39 -11.03 4.90
C LEU A 560 -23.72 -11.05 4.09
N GLU A 561 -24.87 -11.12 4.77
CA GLU A 561 -26.18 -11.03 4.11
C GLU A 561 -26.41 -9.66 3.46
N TYR A 562 -26.02 -8.56 4.12
CA TYR A 562 -26.06 -7.23 3.50
C TYR A 562 -25.14 -7.14 2.27
N VAL A 563 -23.91 -7.66 2.36
CA VAL A 563 -22.95 -7.68 1.24
C VAL A 563 -23.52 -8.49 0.08
N ARG A 564 -24.10 -9.68 0.31
CA ARG A 564 -24.76 -10.49 -0.71
C ARG A 564 -25.84 -9.68 -1.44
N GLN A 565 -26.72 -9.00 -0.68
CA GLN A 565 -27.79 -8.18 -1.23
C GLN A 565 -27.26 -6.97 -2.03
N LEU A 566 -26.14 -6.34 -1.61
CA LEU A 566 -25.50 -5.26 -2.36
C LEU A 566 -25.02 -5.74 -3.73
N PHE A 567 -24.42 -6.92 -3.83
CA PHE A 567 -24.06 -7.54 -5.11
C PHE A 567 -25.28 -7.89 -5.92
N LEU A 568 -26.28 -8.55 -5.32
CA LEU A 568 -27.51 -8.96 -5.99
C LEU A 568 -28.26 -7.77 -6.61
N ASN A 569 -28.27 -6.62 -5.95
CA ASN A 569 -28.93 -5.40 -6.44
C ASN A 569 -28.00 -4.48 -7.25
N GLY A 570 -26.82 -4.96 -7.66
CA GLY A 570 -25.88 -4.21 -8.50
C GLY A 570 -25.30 -2.96 -7.85
N CYS A 571 -25.35 -2.84 -6.52
CA CYS A 571 -24.80 -1.68 -5.81
C CYS A 571 -23.27 -1.66 -5.82
N ILE A 572 -22.63 -2.83 -5.80
CA ILE A 572 -21.18 -2.99 -5.83
C ILE A 572 -20.79 -4.09 -6.81
N GLN A 573 -19.64 -3.95 -7.46
CA GLN A 573 -19.09 -4.93 -8.42
C GLN A 573 -17.87 -5.67 -7.87
N SER A 574 -17.26 -5.13 -6.81
CA SER A 574 -16.07 -5.71 -6.21
C SER A 574 -15.98 -5.35 -4.74
N GLY A 575 -15.23 -6.13 -3.97
CA GLY A 575 -14.94 -5.85 -2.58
C GLY A 575 -13.70 -6.58 -2.10
N PHE A 576 -13.25 -6.23 -0.90
CA PHE A 576 -12.17 -6.89 -0.21
C PHE A 576 -12.44 -6.90 1.29
N PHE A 577 -12.40 -8.09 1.91
CA PHE A 577 -12.46 -8.22 3.37
C PHE A 577 -11.06 -8.20 3.97
N HIS A 578 -10.84 -7.27 4.89
CA HIS A 578 -9.66 -7.28 5.74
C HIS A 578 -10.04 -7.46 7.20
N ARG A 579 -9.15 -8.09 7.95
CA ARG A 579 -9.31 -8.18 9.39
C ARG A 579 -8.96 -6.84 10.02
N PHE A 580 -9.73 -6.41 11.02
CA PHE A 580 -9.40 -5.23 11.81
C PHE A 580 -8.02 -5.40 12.48
N ALA A 581 -7.14 -4.46 12.27
CA ALA A 581 -5.89 -4.28 12.99
C ALA A 581 -6.04 -3.07 13.93
N CYS A 582 -5.74 -3.26 15.21
CA CYS A 582 -5.73 -2.18 16.17
C CYS A 582 -4.37 -1.48 16.10
N THR A 583 -4.34 -0.23 15.68
CA THR A 583 -3.11 0.57 15.66
C THR A 583 -2.98 1.42 16.92
N VAL A 584 -1.75 1.67 17.35
CA VAL A 584 -1.47 2.53 18.52
C VAL A 584 -1.91 3.98 18.33
N HIS A 585 -2.11 4.40 17.07
CA HIS A 585 -2.44 5.77 16.69
C HIS A 585 -3.95 5.99 16.47
N SER A 586 -4.72 4.91 16.45
CA SER A 586 -6.18 4.95 16.29
C SER A 586 -6.88 5.23 17.64
N PRO A 587 -8.11 5.78 17.63
CA PRO A 587 -8.91 5.93 18.84
C PRO A 587 -9.11 4.61 19.60
N VAL A 588 -9.25 3.46 18.91
CA VAL A 588 -9.32 2.14 19.57
C VAL A 588 -8.05 1.81 20.33
N GLY A 589 -6.89 2.12 19.77
CA GLY A 589 -5.60 1.86 20.43
C GLY A 589 -5.28 2.84 21.55
N LEU A 590 -5.73 4.09 21.43
CA LEU A 590 -5.51 5.15 22.43
C LEU A 590 -6.47 5.04 23.62
N HIS A 591 -7.73 4.59 23.38
CA HIS A 591 -8.81 4.53 24.36
C HIS A 591 -9.56 3.18 24.27
N PRO A 592 -8.88 2.03 24.47
CA PRO A 592 -9.44 0.70 24.24
C PRO A 592 -10.66 0.39 25.10
N GLU A 593 -10.75 1.00 26.28
CA GLU A 593 -11.89 0.88 27.20
C GLU A 593 -13.20 1.39 26.59
N ASP A 594 -13.17 2.42 25.76
CA ASP A 594 -14.34 2.98 25.07
C ASP A 594 -14.93 2.01 24.04
N TYR A 595 -14.11 1.05 23.61
CA TYR A 595 -14.46 0.03 22.62
C TYR A 595 -14.61 -1.37 23.23
N GLY A 596 -14.55 -1.48 24.58
CA GLY A 596 -14.76 -2.71 25.31
C GLY A 596 -13.66 -3.76 25.10
N VAL A 597 -12.45 -3.36 24.75
CA VAL A 597 -11.30 -4.25 24.54
C VAL A 597 -10.17 -3.93 25.52
N THR A 598 -9.26 -4.89 25.69
CA THR A 598 -8.06 -4.74 26.50
C THR A 598 -6.85 -5.01 25.63
N LEU A 599 -5.93 -4.07 25.56
CA LEU A 599 -4.69 -4.28 24.82
C LEU A 599 -3.82 -5.33 25.51
N LYS A 600 -3.18 -6.18 24.71
CA LYS A 600 -2.19 -7.13 25.23
C LYS A 600 -0.95 -6.38 25.70
N PRO A 601 -0.29 -6.87 26.77
CA PRO A 601 0.99 -6.30 27.20
C PRO A 601 1.97 -6.22 26.04
N GLN A 602 2.60 -5.07 25.89
CA GLN A 602 3.59 -4.83 24.84
C GLN A 602 5.00 -4.93 25.43
N PRO A 603 5.97 -5.52 24.70
CA PRO A 603 7.39 -5.44 25.08
C PRO A 603 7.88 -3.98 25.02
N ALA A 604 9.02 -3.72 25.65
CA ALA A 604 9.70 -2.44 25.47
C ALA A 604 10.06 -2.26 23.99
N VAL A 605 9.65 -1.13 23.42
CA VAL A 605 9.84 -0.81 22.00
C VAL A 605 11.12 0.00 21.83
N SER A 606 11.96 -0.44 20.90
CA SER A 606 13.13 0.35 20.47
C SER A 606 13.11 0.65 18.97
N PHE A 607 12.35 -0.12 18.18
CA PHE A 607 12.37 -0.05 16.73
C PHE A 607 11.01 0.33 16.14
N ALA A 608 10.12 -0.64 15.90
CA ALA A 608 8.88 -0.41 15.18
C ALA A 608 7.65 -0.78 16.02
N ARG A 609 6.60 0.04 15.95
CA ARG A 609 5.34 -0.20 16.62
C ARG A 609 4.20 0.50 15.90
N ASN A 610 3.25 -0.28 15.42
CA ASN A 610 1.99 0.23 14.90
C ASN A 610 0.83 -0.66 15.36
N ASP A 611 0.80 -1.93 14.94
CA ASP A 611 -0.24 -2.87 15.30
C ASP A 611 -0.06 -3.39 16.73
N VAL A 612 -1.14 -3.38 17.48
CA VAL A 612 -1.17 -3.91 18.86
C VAL A 612 -2.22 -5.00 19.01
N GLY A 613 -1.82 -6.10 19.63
CA GLY A 613 -2.77 -7.16 19.96
C GLY A 613 -3.75 -6.71 21.03
N PHE A 614 -4.99 -7.16 20.92
CA PHE A 614 -6.02 -6.91 21.93
C PHE A 614 -6.81 -8.17 22.26
N THR A 615 -7.57 -8.13 23.33
CA THR A 615 -8.52 -9.16 23.72
C THR A 615 -9.92 -8.56 23.66
N ASP A 616 -10.79 -9.22 22.90
CA ASP A 616 -12.21 -8.89 22.80
C ASP A 616 -13.02 -9.87 23.69
N PRO A 617 -13.88 -9.37 24.61
CA PRO A 617 -14.67 -10.21 25.50
C PRO A 617 -15.74 -11.07 24.80
N THR A 618 -16.04 -10.79 23.51
CA THR A 618 -16.94 -11.63 22.71
C THR A 618 -16.43 -13.06 22.50
N GLY A 619 -15.10 -13.25 22.52
CA GLY A 619 -14.46 -14.54 22.33
C GLY A 619 -14.67 -15.15 20.95
N VAL A 620 -15.05 -14.34 19.94
CA VAL A 620 -15.30 -14.79 18.56
C VAL A 620 -13.99 -15.12 17.86
N ASP A 621 -13.92 -16.30 17.25
CA ASP A 621 -12.85 -16.64 16.33
C ASP A 621 -13.09 -15.99 14.96
N HIS A 622 -12.61 -14.77 14.81
CA HIS A 622 -12.76 -14.00 13.59
C HIS A 622 -11.91 -14.55 12.43
N ASP A 623 -10.83 -15.29 12.71
CA ASP A 623 -10.00 -15.89 11.65
C ASP A 623 -10.74 -17.02 10.96
N ALA A 624 -11.40 -17.89 11.72
CA ALA A 624 -12.24 -18.94 11.17
C ALA A 624 -13.42 -18.38 10.35
N LEU A 625 -14.04 -17.27 10.82
CA LEU A 625 -15.11 -16.60 10.07
C LEU A 625 -14.57 -15.91 8.81
N GLY A 626 -13.37 -15.34 8.85
CA GLY A 626 -12.74 -14.64 7.73
C GLY A 626 -12.53 -15.51 6.49
N VAL A 627 -12.23 -16.80 6.68
CA VAL A 627 -12.12 -17.78 5.59
C VAL A 627 -13.43 -17.85 4.80
N ALA A 628 -14.55 -17.99 5.51
CA ALA A 628 -15.88 -18.05 4.89
C ALA A 628 -16.28 -16.73 4.21
N LEU A 629 -15.97 -15.59 4.84
CA LEU A 629 -16.23 -14.26 4.27
C LEU A 629 -15.51 -14.07 2.94
N ASN A 630 -14.22 -14.40 2.88
CA ASN A 630 -13.43 -14.27 1.66
C ASN A 630 -13.89 -15.22 0.56
N LYS A 631 -14.25 -16.48 0.91
CA LYS A 631 -14.82 -17.45 -0.02
C LYS A 631 -16.16 -16.98 -0.60
N ALA A 632 -17.05 -16.47 0.26
CA ALA A 632 -18.34 -15.93 -0.18
C ALA A 632 -18.16 -14.71 -1.10
N LEU A 633 -17.32 -13.75 -0.69
CA LEU A 633 -17.05 -12.54 -1.46
C LEU A 633 -16.49 -12.84 -2.85
N TYR A 634 -15.50 -13.76 -2.92
CA TYR A 634 -14.96 -14.20 -4.19
C TYR A 634 -16.07 -14.71 -5.13
N ASN A 635 -16.97 -15.56 -4.64
CA ASN A 635 -18.08 -16.06 -5.44
C ASN A 635 -19.09 -14.97 -5.81
N PHE A 636 -19.44 -14.06 -4.89
CA PHE A 636 -20.34 -12.94 -5.17
C PHE A 636 -19.81 -12.02 -6.28
N MET A 637 -18.51 -11.72 -6.29
CA MET A 637 -17.87 -10.95 -7.36
C MET A 637 -18.01 -11.62 -8.74
N HIS A 638 -18.21 -12.94 -8.76
CA HIS A 638 -18.41 -13.72 -9.98
C HIS A 638 -19.89 -14.04 -10.26
N GLY A 639 -20.83 -13.42 -9.51
CA GLY A 639 -22.26 -13.65 -9.68
C GLY A 639 -22.75 -15.00 -9.15
N LEU A 640 -21.93 -15.72 -8.37
CA LEU A 640 -22.24 -17.05 -7.86
C LEU A 640 -22.75 -16.98 -6.41
N GLY A 641 -23.75 -17.80 -6.08
CA GLY A 641 -24.29 -17.92 -4.74
C GLY A 641 -25.09 -16.71 -4.26
N LEU A 642 -25.50 -15.80 -5.17
CA LEU A 642 -26.26 -14.60 -4.82
C LEU A 642 -27.68 -14.89 -4.34
N GLU A 643 -28.24 -16.04 -4.69
CA GLU A 643 -29.56 -16.49 -4.22
C GLU A 643 -29.47 -17.44 -3.03
N ASP A 644 -28.28 -17.89 -2.66
CA ASP A 644 -28.06 -18.88 -1.61
C ASP A 644 -28.17 -18.30 -0.21
N ASP A 645 -28.38 -19.19 0.76
CA ASP A 645 -28.32 -18.84 2.19
C ASP A 645 -26.85 -18.65 2.59
N VAL A 646 -26.50 -17.45 3.06
CA VAL A 646 -25.11 -17.09 3.42
C VAL A 646 -24.48 -18.04 4.43
N ARG A 647 -25.28 -18.79 5.19
CA ARG A 647 -24.77 -19.79 6.15
C ARG A 647 -24.03 -20.95 5.47
N GLY A 648 -24.36 -21.22 4.21
CA GLY A 648 -23.69 -22.26 3.41
C GLY A 648 -22.20 -22.02 3.14
N TRP A 649 -21.73 -20.80 3.33
CA TRP A 649 -20.31 -20.46 3.17
C TRP A 649 -19.44 -20.82 4.37
N PHE A 650 -20.07 -20.98 5.56
CA PHE A 650 -19.35 -21.25 6.80
C PHE A 650 -19.22 -22.76 7.05
N ASP A 651 -18.00 -23.21 7.31
CA ASP A 651 -17.72 -24.61 7.69
C ASP A 651 -18.10 -24.92 9.15
N LEU A 652 -18.54 -23.89 9.91
CA LEU A 652 -19.00 -23.99 11.28
C LEU A 652 -20.49 -23.59 11.39
N ARG A 653 -21.13 -24.05 12.47
CA ARG A 653 -22.54 -23.71 12.72
C ARG A 653 -22.67 -22.24 13.11
N VAL A 654 -23.37 -21.47 12.28
CA VAL A 654 -23.67 -20.05 12.51
C VAL A 654 -25.17 -19.80 12.65
N PRO A 655 -25.60 -18.70 13.29
CA PRO A 655 -27.01 -18.34 13.41
C PRO A 655 -27.61 -17.96 12.04
N LYS A 656 -28.96 -17.90 11.97
CA LYS A 656 -29.64 -17.35 10.80
C LYS A 656 -29.42 -15.82 10.71
N PRO A 657 -29.28 -15.26 9.52
CA PRO A 657 -29.35 -13.81 9.36
C PRO A 657 -30.65 -13.25 9.94
N ARG A 658 -30.56 -12.13 10.63
CA ARG A 658 -31.70 -11.34 11.12
C ARG A 658 -32.13 -10.28 10.12
N VAL A 659 -31.31 -10.05 9.09
CA VAL A 659 -31.54 -9.07 8.03
C VAL A 659 -32.73 -9.50 7.19
N ASP A 660 -33.64 -8.56 6.90
CA ASP A 660 -34.70 -8.78 5.89
C ASP A 660 -34.05 -9.09 4.54
N ARG A 661 -34.46 -10.19 3.91
CA ARG A 661 -33.95 -10.64 2.61
C ARG A 661 -34.09 -9.62 1.48
N ARG A 662 -34.92 -8.60 1.64
CA ARG A 662 -35.19 -7.52 0.68
C ARG A 662 -34.81 -6.16 1.25
N PHE A 663 -33.89 -6.12 2.24
CA PHE A 663 -33.51 -4.87 2.91
C PHE A 663 -32.95 -3.85 1.90
N ILE A 664 -31.98 -4.26 1.07
CA ILE A 664 -31.35 -3.35 0.11
C ILE A 664 -32.35 -2.90 -0.96
N GLU A 665 -33.17 -3.82 -1.48
CA GLU A 665 -34.23 -3.48 -2.45
C GLU A 665 -35.19 -2.40 -1.87
N ARG A 666 -35.63 -2.56 -0.61
CA ARG A 666 -36.47 -1.56 0.07
C ARG A 666 -35.76 -0.24 0.31
N ALA A 667 -34.45 -0.30 0.68
CA ALA A 667 -33.64 0.89 0.85
C ALA A 667 -33.51 1.71 -0.44
N LEU A 668 -33.39 1.03 -1.59
CA LEU A 668 -33.35 1.65 -2.90
C LEU A 668 -34.70 2.22 -3.32
N ALA A 669 -35.81 1.53 -3.01
CA ALA A 669 -37.15 2.00 -3.28
C ALA A 669 -37.61 3.15 -2.38
N GLY A 670 -36.79 3.57 -1.40
CA GLY A 670 -37.16 4.64 -0.46
C GLY A 670 -38.24 4.26 0.55
N VAL A 671 -38.52 2.97 0.70
CA VAL A 671 -39.51 2.45 1.66
C VAL A 671 -38.94 2.56 3.07
N PRO A 672 -39.70 3.06 4.08
CA PRO A 672 -39.25 3.06 5.46
C PRO A 672 -38.89 1.64 5.93
N ILE A 673 -37.69 1.48 6.42
CA ILE A 673 -37.20 0.22 6.97
C ILE A 673 -37.42 0.30 8.47
N SER A 674 -38.34 -0.51 9.03
CA SER A 674 -38.46 -0.64 10.47
C SER A 674 -37.17 -1.23 11.04
N ALA A 675 -36.62 -0.54 12.05
CA ALA A 675 -35.39 -0.91 12.74
C ALA A 675 -35.49 -2.30 13.40
#